data_2bb49b9d2fc9a5189e66f1c9a98d4dce
#
_entry.id   2bb49b9d2fc9a5189e66f1c9a98d4dce
#
_cell.length_a   1.000
_cell.length_b   1.000
_cell.length_c   1.000
_cell.angle_alpha   90.00
_cell.angle_beta   90.00
_cell.angle_gamma   90.00
#
_symmetry.space_group_name_H-M   'P 1'
#
loop_
_entity.id
_entity.type
_entity.pdbx_description
1 polymer ?
#
loop_
_entity_poly.entity_id
_entity_poly.type
_entity_poly.pdbx_seq_one_letter_code
_entity_poly.pdbx_strand_id
1 'polypeptide(L)'
;MKQNVLLVLCITVIGGLLPCQRNLYAAEGDRSGVYTLGEVVVSGQGPGVQSTETIHTVTAEDIRSSGAKTLDQAIALLPGINVRNGGEGVPRIDIRGFRTRHVVLLLDGIPMNSAFDQQFDPSIIPTENIAEIKLTTGASSVLYGQGGLGGVINIITKKGTTGVQGVVAGESGDHAPYLVRGTVSGATDRYNFFLSGSSAKSDGYPLSNGFKPTSEQGSGYRRNSDNEKNSVFGTIGFTPNKDLALGLTFNYTQGSFGQPASAVNDPFDPFAAPVKYARVDDFSGVLVQLAADYALTDRLTLRGWTFINQRDERDNQYDNSNFNSFNLAAGSFQEHVTTSIKGITLQPRFEMGSAGVITLSLAAERDSWDNSGPLTVAANTFTSLAASRSLGIYSAGLEYELSPLPGVGVVAGYGHYLQTRDELHDDDYSLLAGVSYDLTTETRLKASFKRNIRFPALGDLYDPSKGNPQLATERSYSYEGGVEQKLPHNTLLGVTGFYTVANNLIQNDQATGRNTNLAEVRFAGVELTSSTVLAKKFLLRASYAHLYSEDRSREGREQQQYTPGDKATLEGKYDFDCGLSSYASLLYVGSQYFYTKNNVSPVQKAKLTDYSLVNLKLSQKVLDNKATIYFGVNNLFDENYETSYGFPQAGRFIYGGVEFRL
;
A
#
# COMPACT_ATOMS: atom_id res chain seq x y z
N MET A 1 -25.16 -5.10 28.59
CA MET A 1 -25.62 -3.77 28.23
C MET A 1 -24.91 -3.37 26.95
N LYS A 2 -25.30 -3.95 25.82
CA LYS A 2 -24.75 -3.69 24.47
C LYS A 2 -25.94 -3.56 23.49
N GLN A 3 -26.73 -2.54 23.66
CA GLN A 3 -27.74 -2.09 22.69
C GLN A 3 -27.83 -0.58 22.88
N ASN A 4 -27.43 0.19 21.88
CA ASN A 4 -27.64 1.63 21.64
C ASN A 4 -26.38 2.35 21.15
N VAL A 5 -25.82 1.92 20.03
CA VAL A 5 -24.81 2.73 19.32
C VAL A 5 -25.21 2.95 17.84
N LEU A 6 -26.45 2.63 17.46
CA LEU A 6 -26.90 2.80 16.07
C LEU A 6 -27.85 3.99 15.87
N LEU A 7 -27.89 4.93 16.80
CA LEU A 7 -28.67 6.17 16.61
C LEU A 7 -27.91 7.33 17.20
N VAL A 8 -27.75 8.35 16.39
CA VAL A 8 -27.17 9.70 16.67
C VAL A 8 -25.77 9.90 16.13
N LEU A 9 -25.64 9.96 14.80
CA LEU A 9 -24.70 10.87 14.17
C LEU A 9 -25.49 12.06 13.58
N CYS A 10 -26.35 12.69 14.37
CA CYS A 10 -26.71 14.09 14.17
C CYS A 10 -25.58 14.92 14.77
N ILE A 11 -24.61 15.29 13.95
CA ILE A 11 -23.56 16.26 14.31
C ILE A 11 -24.26 17.60 14.46
N THR A 12 -24.66 17.93 15.67
CA THR A 12 -24.96 19.30 16.06
C THR A 12 -23.61 20.00 16.23
N VAL A 13 -23.11 20.60 15.15
CA VAL A 13 -22.01 21.55 15.20
C VAL A 13 -22.55 22.78 15.91
N ILE A 14 -22.26 22.90 17.22
CA ILE A 14 -22.43 24.17 17.95
C ILE A 14 -21.31 25.07 17.43
N GLY A 15 -21.63 25.82 16.37
CA GLY A 15 -20.78 26.86 15.82
C GLY A 15 -20.83 28.09 16.72
N GLY A 16 -19.73 28.42 17.39
CA GLY A 16 -19.47 29.76 17.86
C GLY A 16 -19.39 30.69 16.65
N LEU A 17 -20.40 31.57 16.50
CA LEU A 17 -20.50 32.59 15.47
C LEU A 17 -19.37 33.62 15.62
N LEU A 18 -18.31 33.47 14.84
CA LEU A 18 -17.43 34.56 14.46
C LEU A 18 -17.89 35.08 13.09
N PRO A 19 -17.98 36.41 12.87
CA PRO A 19 -18.45 36.94 11.59
C PRO A 19 -17.44 36.72 10.49
N CYS A 20 -17.79 35.85 9.54
CA CYS A 20 -17.02 35.60 8.32
C CYS A 20 -17.25 36.73 7.29
N GLN A 21 -16.22 37.51 6.98
CA GLN A 21 -16.23 38.41 5.82
C GLN A 21 -16.03 37.66 4.52
N ARG A 22 -16.88 37.95 3.55
CA ARG A 22 -16.88 37.29 2.24
C ARG A 22 -15.74 37.80 1.36
N ASN A 23 -14.90 36.88 0.87
CA ASN A 23 -14.17 37.07 -0.38
C ASN A 23 -14.45 35.87 -1.30
N LEU A 24 -15.13 36.15 -2.41
CA LEU A 24 -15.44 35.20 -3.47
C LEU A 24 -14.22 35.06 -4.37
N TYR A 25 -13.59 33.89 -4.38
CA TYR A 25 -12.71 33.45 -5.47
C TYR A 25 -13.14 32.07 -5.93
N ALA A 26 -13.37 31.98 -7.26
CA ALA A 26 -13.69 30.73 -7.94
C ALA A 26 -12.45 29.81 -7.96
N ALA A 27 -12.61 28.56 -7.54
CA ALA A 27 -11.60 27.53 -7.77
C ALA A 27 -11.74 27.04 -9.21
N GLU A 28 -10.82 27.42 -10.09
CA GLU A 28 -10.61 26.76 -11.37
C GLU A 28 -10.02 25.38 -11.13
N GLY A 29 -10.74 24.35 -11.54
CA GLY A 29 -10.23 22.99 -11.58
C GLY A 29 -9.19 22.85 -12.69
N ASP A 30 -7.94 22.70 -12.32
CA ASP A 30 -6.83 22.46 -13.23
C ASP A 30 -6.95 21.05 -13.84
N ARG A 31 -7.44 20.98 -15.09
CA ARG A 31 -7.38 19.80 -15.96
C ARG A 31 -6.16 19.91 -16.87
N SER A 32 -4.99 20.06 -16.32
CA SER A 32 -3.75 19.85 -17.08
C SER A 32 -3.54 18.35 -17.22
N GLY A 33 -3.55 17.85 -18.44
CA GLY A 33 -3.22 16.46 -18.75
C GLY A 33 -1.78 16.18 -18.34
N VAL A 34 -1.61 15.59 -17.16
CA VAL A 34 -0.30 15.22 -16.63
C VAL A 34 0.08 13.89 -17.29
N TYR A 35 0.94 13.95 -18.31
CA TYR A 35 1.63 12.76 -18.81
C TYR A 35 2.65 12.33 -17.76
N THR A 36 2.46 11.15 -17.19
CA THR A 36 3.37 10.58 -16.20
C THR A 36 4.40 9.71 -16.91
N LEU A 37 5.62 10.23 -17.09
CA LEU A 37 6.78 9.46 -17.51
C LEU A 37 7.03 8.32 -16.50
N GLY A 38 7.14 7.07 -16.98
CA GLY A 38 7.37 5.91 -16.13
C GLY A 38 6.11 5.30 -15.51
N GLU A 39 4.93 5.88 -15.68
CA GLU A 39 3.70 5.18 -15.31
C GLU A 39 3.50 3.96 -16.24
N VAL A 40 3.27 2.78 -15.68
CA VAL A 40 2.72 1.67 -16.45
C VAL A 40 1.35 2.13 -16.94
N VAL A 41 1.25 2.48 -18.23
CA VAL A 41 0.00 2.97 -18.77
C VAL A 41 -0.93 1.80 -18.98
N VAL A 42 -1.68 1.53 -17.94
CA VAL A 42 -2.94 0.79 -18.02
C VAL A 42 -4.07 1.73 -18.39
N SER A 43 -3.82 3.03 -18.38
CA SER A 43 -4.77 4.04 -18.78
C SER A 43 -4.43 4.61 -20.16
N GLY A 44 -4.61 3.80 -21.19
CA GLY A 44 -4.97 4.38 -22.47
C GLY A 44 -6.20 5.27 -22.28
N GLN A 45 -6.27 6.41 -22.91
CA GLN A 45 -7.49 7.24 -22.95
C GLN A 45 -8.66 6.52 -23.67
N GLY A 46 -8.56 5.21 -23.89
CA GLY A 46 -9.60 4.36 -24.44
C GLY A 46 -10.50 3.78 -23.35
N PRO A 47 -11.74 3.46 -23.66
CA PRO A 47 -12.71 2.90 -22.71
C PRO A 47 -12.42 1.43 -22.30
N GLY A 48 -11.26 0.88 -22.64
CA GLY A 48 -10.94 -0.54 -22.52
C GLY A 48 -10.71 -1.04 -21.09
N VAL A 49 -9.45 -1.07 -20.63
CA VAL A 49 -9.06 -1.71 -19.33
C VAL A 49 -9.71 -0.99 -18.15
N GLN A 50 -9.63 0.32 -18.07
CA GLN A 50 -10.19 1.09 -16.96
C GLN A 50 -11.69 0.91 -16.76
N SER A 51 -12.41 0.59 -17.82
CA SER A 51 -13.86 0.38 -17.75
C SER A 51 -14.22 -1.00 -17.20
N THR A 52 -13.28 -1.94 -17.17
CA THR A 52 -13.50 -3.33 -16.72
C THR A 52 -12.87 -3.64 -15.37
N GLU A 53 -11.85 -2.87 -14.96
CA GLU A 53 -11.19 -3.01 -13.66
C GLU A 53 -11.97 -2.37 -12.51
N THR A 54 -11.73 -2.83 -11.29
CA THR A 54 -12.16 -2.12 -10.08
C THR A 54 -10.98 -1.31 -9.56
N ILE A 55 -11.05 0.00 -9.77
CA ILE A 55 -10.01 0.96 -9.38
C ILE A 55 -10.54 1.86 -8.26
N HIS A 56 -9.78 1.96 -7.18
CA HIS A 56 -9.98 2.95 -6.13
C HIS A 56 -8.86 3.97 -6.16
N THR A 57 -9.22 5.23 -6.18
CA THR A 57 -8.28 6.35 -6.29
C THR A 57 -8.26 7.16 -5.02
N VAL A 58 -7.05 7.51 -4.55
CA VAL A 58 -6.80 8.47 -3.47
C VAL A 58 -5.97 9.61 -4.03
N THR A 59 -6.51 10.82 -4.02
CA THR A 59 -5.84 12.00 -4.54
C THR A 59 -4.97 12.70 -3.49
N ALA A 60 -4.05 13.57 -3.92
CA ALA A 60 -3.28 14.43 -3.00
C ALA A 60 -4.19 15.29 -2.09
N GLU A 61 -5.38 15.67 -2.56
CA GLU A 61 -6.36 16.40 -1.75
C GLU A 61 -7.00 15.51 -0.67
N ASP A 62 -7.32 14.26 -0.98
CA ASP A 62 -7.81 13.28 -0.01
C ASP A 62 -6.79 13.03 1.09
N ILE A 63 -5.53 12.82 0.70
CA ILE A 63 -4.39 12.66 1.62
C ILE A 63 -4.23 13.86 2.53
N ARG A 64 -4.27 15.07 1.97
CA ARG A 64 -4.16 16.30 2.75
C ARG A 64 -5.34 16.46 3.71
N SER A 65 -6.54 16.15 3.27
CA SER A 65 -7.77 16.27 4.06
C SER A 65 -7.77 15.29 5.24
N SER A 66 -7.42 14.04 5.03
CA SER A 66 -7.33 13.01 6.08
C SER A 66 -6.18 13.24 7.05
N GLY A 67 -5.11 13.91 6.61
CA GLY A 67 -3.88 14.08 7.40
C GLY A 67 -2.99 12.84 7.39
N ALA A 68 -3.19 11.94 6.44
CA ALA A 68 -2.32 10.78 6.24
C ALA A 68 -0.89 11.21 5.91
N LYS A 69 0.11 10.61 6.58
CA LYS A 69 1.54 10.93 6.45
C LYS A 69 2.30 9.88 5.64
N THR A 70 1.77 8.69 5.61
CA THR A 70 2.37 7.52 4.95
C THR A 70 1.35 6.81 4.06
N LEU A 71 1.82 5.94 3.17
CA LEU A 71 0.96 5.23 2.22
C LEU A 71 -0.10 4.38 2.92
N ASP A 72 0.27 3.62 3.97
CA ASP A 72 -0.67 2.77 4.71
C ASP A 72 -1.83 3.58 5.31
N GLN A 73 -1.54 4.77 5.86
CA GLN A 73 -2.57 5.67 6.37
C GLN A 73 -3.47 6.22 5.26
N ALA A 74 -2.90 6.53 4.09
CA ALA A 74 -3.65 7.09 2.97
C ALA A 74 -4.66 6.11 2.37
N ILE A 75 -4.38 4.81 2.39
CA ILE A 75 -5.24 3.78 1.78
C ILE A 75 -6.07 2.99 2.79
N ALA A 76 -5.88 3.21 4.10
CA ALA A 76 -6.53 2.43 5.16
C ALA A 76 -8.07 2.41 5.06
N LEU A 77 -8.68 3.46 4.52
CA LEU A 77 -10.13 3.60 4.37
C LEU A 77 -10.69 3.00 3.08
N LEU A 78 -9.85 2.54 2.14
CA LEU A 78 -10.32 1.91 0.91
C LEU A 78 -11.00 0.56 1.21
N PRO A 79 -12.06 0.19 0.46
CA PRO A 79 -12.69 -1.11 0.59
C PRO A 79 -11.70 -2.23 0.25
N GLY A 80 -11.90 -3.41 0.84
CA GLY A 80 -11.04 -4.58 0.59
C GLY A 80 -9.61 -4.50 1.13
N ILE A 81 -9.17 -3.33 1.66
CA ILE A 81 -7.85 -3.14 2.28
C ILE A 81 -7.92 -3.46 3.78
N ASN A 82 -6.95 -4.21 4.27
CA ASN A 82 -6.71 -4.41 5.69
C ASN A 82 -5.26 -4.05 6.02
N VAL A 83 -5.06 -3.04 6.88
CA VAL A 83 -3.73 -2.67 7.38
C VAL A 83 -3.51 -3.41 8.70
N ARG A 84 -2.50 -4.25 8.73
CA ARG A 84 -2.18 -5.10 9.86
C ARG A 84 -0.77 -4.81 10.38
N ASN A 85 -0.63 -4.69 11.69
CA ASN A 85 0.65 -4.54 12.36
C ASN A 85 0.92 -5.76 13.25
N GLY A 86 2.14 -6.25 13.21
CA GLY A 86 2.64 -7.36 14.01
C GLY A 86 4.02 -7.06 14.58
N GLY A 87 4.80 -8.09 14.84
CA GLY A 87 6.14 -7.98 15.40
C GLY A 87 7.21 -7.45 14.43
N GLU A 88 6.89 -7.25 13.15
CA GLU A 88 7.87 -6.77 12.17
C GLU A 88 8.13 -5.26 12.25
N GLY A 89 7.39 -4.53 13.09
CA GLY A 89 7.55 -3.07 13.27
C GLY A 89 7.09 -2.22 12.09
N VAL A 90 6.59 -2.83 11.01
CA VAL A 90 6.10 -2.17 9.81
C VAL A 90 4.66 -2.60 9.49
N PRO A 91 3.84 -1.68 8.94
CA PRO A 91 2.49 -2.01 8.50
C PRO A 91 2.51 -3.01 7.34
N ARG A 92 1.56 -3.95 7.35
CA ARG A 92 1.31 -4.91 6.27
C ARG A 92 -0.02 -4.60 5.62
N ILE A 93 -0.04 -4.50 4.30
CA ILE A 93 -1.24 -4.21 3.52
C ILE A 93 -1.75 -5.51 2.91
N ASP A 94 -2.88 -5.97 3.40
CA ASP A 94 -3.57 -7.14 2.85
C ASP A 94 -4.74 -6.65 1.97
N ILE A 95 -4.94 -7.24 0.78
CA ILE A 95 -6.00 -6.87 -0.16
C ILE A 95 -6.91 -8.07 -0.40
N ARG A 96 -8.21 -7.95 -0.09
CA ARG A 96 -9.20 -9.03 -0.27
C ARG A 96 -8.75 -10.38 0.31
N GLY A 97 -8.01 -10.33 1.45
CA GLY A 97 -7.44 -11.50 2.13
C GLY A 97 -6.05 -11.93 1.65
N PHE A 98 -5.59 -11.51 0.50
CA PHE A 98 -4.21 -11.73 0.06
C PHE A 98 -3.23 -10.92 0.91
N ARG A 99 -2.11 -11.55 1.27
CA ARG A 99 -1.04 -10.94 2.07
C ARG A 99 -0.22 -9.95 1.25
N THR A 100 0.46 -9.04 1.94
CA THR A 100 1.32 -8.00 1.35
C THR A 100 2.25 -8.52 0.25
N ARG A 101 2.84 -9.72 0.39
CA ARG A 101 3.70 -10.34 -0.64
C ARG A 101 2.99 -10.72 -1.93
N HIS A 102 1.66 -10.74 -1.94
CA HIS A 102 0.80 -10.98 -3.11
C HIS A 102 0.26 -9.68 -3.71
N VAL A 103 0.75 -8.54 -3.23
CA VAL A 103 0.38 -7.20 -3.70
C VAL A 103 1.60 -6.58 -4.36
N VAL A 104 1.45 -6.12 -5.59
CA VAL A 104 2.49 -5.33 -6.26
C VAL A 104 2.35 -3.88 -5.86
N LEU A 105 3.43 -3.28 -5.37
CA LEU A 105 3.53 -1.85 -5.12
C LEU A 105 4.45 -1.21 -6.16
N LEU A 106 3.96 -0.23 -6.87
CA LEU A 106 4.70 0.54 -7.88
C LEU A 106 4.78 2.01 -7.48
N LEU A 107 5.95 2.61 -7.67
CA LEU A 107 6.17 4.05 -7.62
C LEU A 107 6.59 4.52 -9.02
N ASP A 108 5.71 5.24 -9.73
CA ASP A 108 5.91 5.63 -11.14
C ASP A 108 6.34 4.44 -12.03
N GLY A 109 5.76 3.25 -11.81
CA GLY A 109 6.06 2.03 -12.54
C GLY A 109 7.27 1.23 -12.04
N ILE A 110 7.96 1.67 -10.98
CA ILE A 110 9.10 0.96 -10.38
C ILE A 110 8.61 0.05 -9.26
N PRO A 111 8.95 -1.26 -9.26
CA PRO A 111 8.64 -2.15 -8.16
C PRO A 111 9.29 -1.70 -6.83
N MET A 112 8.48 -1.60 -5.78
CA MET A 112 8.89 -1.25 -4.42
C MET A 112 8.92 -2.46 -3.48
N ASN A 113 8.51 -3.62 -3.96
CA ASN A 113 8.57 -4.87 -3.22
C ASN A 113 10.03 -5.30 -3.00
N SER A 114 10.33 -5.92 -1.87
CA SER A 114 11.67 -6.46 -1.57
C SER A 114 12.01 -7.66 -2.46
N ALA A 115 13.23 -7.73 -2.97
CA ALA A 115 13.74 -8.89 -3.70
C ALA A 115 13.79 -10.15 -2.81
N PHE A 116 13.90 -10.00 -1.50
CA PHE A 116 14.01 -11.10 -0.56
C PHE A 116 12.69 -11.84 -0.33
N ASP A 117 11.60 -11.12 0.01
CA ASP A 117 10.34 -11.72 0.44
C ASP A 117 9.10 -11.18 -0.29
N GLN A 118 9.31 -10.29 -1.27
CA GLN A 118 8.29 -9.57 -2.05
C GLN A 118 7.31 -8.76 -1.18
N GLN A 119 7.65 -8.48 0.06
CA GLN A 119 6.92 -7.53 0.89
C GLN A 119 7.45 -6.11 0.68
N PHE A 120 6.73 -5.14 1.18
CA PHE A 120 7.15 -3.73 1.17
C PHE A 120 6.77 -3.06 2.48
N ASP A 121 7.48 -1.98 2.79
CA ASP A 121 7.17 -1.11 3.93
C ASP A 121 6.45 0.15 3.43
N PRO A 122 5.12 0.26 3.58
CA PRO A 122 4.38 1.43 3.14
C PRO A 122 4.64 2.66 4.00
N SER A 123 5.21 2.51 5.18
CA SER A 123 5.47 3.59 6.13
C SER A 123 6.70 4.44 5.77
N ILE A 124 7.54 3.99 4.82
CA ILE A 124 8.68 4.77 4.31
C ILE A 124 8.33 5.63 3.10
N ILE A 125 7.08 5.55 2.60
CA ILE A 125 6.62 6.34 1.46
C ILE A 125 5.89 7.57 1.98
N PRO A 126 6.52 8.75 1.96
CA PRO A 126 5.95 9.97 2.47
C PRO A 126 4.91 10.52 1.50
N THR A 127 3.78 10.96 2.04
CA THR A 127 2.63 11.38 1.23
C THR A 127 2.80 12.73 0.53
N GLU A 128 3.74 13.55 0.93
CA GLU A 128 4.05 14.82 0.26
C GLU A 128 4.48 14.66 -1.19
N ASN A 129 5.01 13.49 -1.57
CA ASN A 129 5.47 13.17 -2.92
C ASN A 129 4.34 12.67 -3.83
N ILE A 130 3.20 12.30 -3.26
CA ILE A 130 2.13 11.59 -3.94
C ILE A 130 1.15 12.59 -4.59
N ALA A 131 0.92 12.44 -5.88
CA ALA A 131 -0.16 13.10 -6.59
C ALA A 131 -1.45 12.27 -6.52
N GLU A 132 -1.32 10.97 -6.74
CA GLU A 132 -2.44 10.03 -6.80
C GLU A 132 -1.97 8.62 -6.43
N ILE A 133 -2.82 7.86 -5.74
CA ILE A 133 -2.66 6.43 -5.51
C ILE A 133 -3.80 5.73 -6.24
N LYS A 134 -3.48 4.80 -7.14
CA LYS A 134 -4.43 3.92 -7.81
C LYS A 134 -4.30 2.53 -7.24
N LEU A 135 -5.34 2.05 -6.60
CA LEU A 135 -5.47 0.66 -6.17
C LEU A 135 -6.33 -0.07 -7.17
N THR A 136 -5.75 -1.02 -7.89
CA THR A 136 -6.48 -1.94 -8.77
C THR A 136 -6.63 -3.29 -8.08
N THR A 137 -7.87 -3.75 -7.91
CA THR A 137 -8.19 -5.05 -7.33
C THR A 137 -8.74 -5.99 -8.40
N GLY A 138 -8.69 -7.31 -8.15
CA GLY A 138 -9.24 -8.30 -9.08
C GLY A 138 -8.46 -8.39 -10.39
N ALA A 139 -9.10 -8.11 -11.51
CA ALA A 139 -8.55 -8.29 -12.85
C ALA A 139 -7.69 -7.09 -13.29
N SER A 140 -6.53 -6.92 -12.68
CA SER A 140 -5.55 -5.90 -13.09
C SER A 140 -4.85 -6.27 -14.41
N SER A 141 -4.37 -5.27 -15.17
CA SER A 141 -3.65 -5.44 -16.43
C SER A 141 -2.48 -6.44 -16.33
N VAL A 142 -2.23 -7.19 -17.40
CA VAL A 142 -1.07 -8.09 -17.53
C VAL A 142 0.25 -7.32 -17.71
N LEU A 143 0.17 -6.03 -18.03
CA LEU A 143 1.33 -5.16 -18.23
C LEU A 143 2.05 -4.80 -16.92
N TYR A 144 1.40 -5.01 -15.76
CA TYR A 144 2.02 -4.82 -14.44
C TYR A 144 3.03 -5.91 -14.06
N GLY A 145 3.15 -6.97 -14.87
CA GLY A 145 4.04 -8.07 -14.56
C GLY A 145 3.41 -9.15 -13.66
N GLN A 146 4.26 -9.94 -13.01
CA GLN A 146 3.89 -11.01 -12.10
C GLN A 146 3.73 -10.48 -10.66
N GLY A 147 3.12 -11.26 -9.74
CA GLY A 147 3.11 -11.00 -8.29
C GLY A 147 1.81 -10.41 -7.74
N GLY A 148 1.00 -9.73 -8.57
CA GLY A 148 -0.23 -9.06 -8.13
C GLY A 148 -1.43 -9.99 -7.98
N LEU A 149 -1.33 -11.10 -7.22
CA LEU A 149 -2.45 -12.03 -6.99
C LEU A 149 -3.61 -11.35 -6.25
N GLY A 150 -3.30 -10.45 -5.31
CA GLY A 150 -4.27 -9.67 -4.53
C GLY A 150 -4.64 -8.34 -5.18
N GLY A 151 -3.76 -7.77 -5.99
CA GLY A 151 -3.94 -6.47 -6.64
C GLY A 151 -2.65 -5.69 -6.83
N VAL A 152 -2.81 -4.48 -7.33
CA VAL A 152 -1.70 -3.55 -7.63
C VAL A 152 -1.98 -2.19 -6.99
N ILE A 153 -1.02 -1.67 -6.25
CA ILE A 153 -1.00 -0.29 -5.75
C ILE A 153 -0.02 0.48 -6.62
N ASN A 154 -0.50 1.41 -7.43
CA ASN A 154 0.33 2.27 -8.26
C ASN A 154 0.33 3.69 -7.72
N ILE A 155 1.49 4.16 -7.28
CA ILE A 155 1.70 5.51 -6.76
C ILE A 155 2.21 6.38 -7.90
N ILE A 156 1.49 7.46 -8.17
CA ILE A 156 1.85 8.47 -9.13
C ILE A 156 2.38 9.67 -8.34
N THR A 157 3.61 10.09 -8.64
CA THR A 157 4.26 11.16 -7.92
C THR A 157 3.93 12.55 -8.47
N LYS A 158 4.11 13.57 -7.64
CA LYS A 158 3.90 14.97 -8.03
C LYS A 158 4.93 15.42 -9.05
N LYS A 159 4.51 16.32 -9.93
CA LYS A 159 5.33 17.02 -10.91
C LYS A 159 5.20 18.52 -10.75
N GLY A 160 6.14 19.26 -11.31
CA GLY A 160 6.06 20.71 -11.36
C GLY A 160 4.90 21.20 -12.23
N THR A 161 4.24 22.25 -11.78
CA THR A 161 3.24 23.02 -12.53
C THR A 161 3.81 24.38 -12.92
N THR A 162 3.17 25.09 -13.84
CA THR A 162 3.63 26.41 -14.33
C THR A 162 3.90 27.39 -13.18
N GLY A 163 5.03 28.03 -13.25
CA GLY A 163 5.56 28.90 -12.18
C GLY A 163 6.37 28.11 -11.15
N VAL A 164 6.92 28.80 -10.16
CA VAL A 164 7.65 28.18 -9.05
C VAL A 164 6.76 28.23 -7.81
N GLN A 165 6.60 27.11 -7.14
CA GLN A 165 5.81 26.94 -5.93
C GLN A 165 6.67 26.27 -4.86
N GLY A 166 6.54 26.72 -3.62
CA GLY A 166 7.19 26.14 -2.46
C GLY A 166 6.19 25.87 -1.34
N VAL A 167 6.42 24.81 -0.59
CA VAL A 167 5.68 24.50 0.63
C VAL A 167 6.65 24.08 1.72
N VAL A 168 6.49 24.62 2.92
CA VAL A 168 7.19 24.18 4.12
C VAL A 168 6.15 23.87 5.19
N ALA A 169 6.25 22.74 5.84
CA ALA A 169 5.32 22.34 6.89
C ALA A 169 6.07 21.75 8.09
N GLY A 170 5.54 22.03 9.27
CA GLY A 170 5.97 21.43 10.53
C GLY A 170 4.78 20.92 11.31
N GLU A 171 4.93 19.75 11.92
CA GLU A 171 3.90 19.10 12.74
C GLU A 171 4.55 18.48 13.98
N SER A 172 3.81 18.50 15.09
CA SER A 172 4.15 17.78 16.31
C SER A 172 2.88 17.24 16.98
N GLY A 173 3.03 16.29 17.88
CA GLY A 173 1.91 15.65 18.57
C GLY A 173 2.31 15.05 19.92
N ASP A 174 1.49 14.17 20.45
CA ASP A 174 1.75 13.45 21.69
C ASP A 174 3.09 12.72 21.60
N HIS A 175 3.89 12.81 22.69
CA HIS A 175 5.27 12.28 22.78
C HIS A 175 6.28 12.90 21.82
N ALA A 176 6.12 14.18 21.56
CA ALA A 176 7.06 14.97 20.78
C ALA A 176 7.50 14.34 19.44
N PRO A 177 6.65 13.55 18.73
CA PRO A 177 6.97 13.26 17.36
C PRO A 177 7.02 14.59 16.62
N TYR A 178 7.97 14.70 15.72
CA TYR A 178 7.98 15.80 14.78
C TYR A 178 7.96 15.27 13.35
N LEU A 179 7.34 16.03 12.48
CA LEU A 179 7.44 15.89 11.04
C LEU A 179 7.72 17.28 10.47
N VAL A 180 8.87 17.43 9.83
CA VAL A 180 9.21 18.62 9.05
C VAL A 180 9.34 18.20 7.60
N ARG A 181 8.70 18.95 6.70
CA ARG A 181 8.76 18.67 5.26
C ARG A 181 8.80 19.96 4.46
N GLY A 182 9.51 19.89 3.35
CA GLY A 182 9.60 20.97 2.38
C GLY A 182 9.45 20.45 0.97
N THR A 183 8.77 21.19 0.11
CA THR A 183 8.69 20.90 -1.33
C THR A 183 8.93 22.16 -2.13
N VAL A 184 9.58 22.01 -3.28
CA VAL A 184 9.68 23.04 -4.31
C VAL A 184 9.42 22.41 -5.67
N SER A 185 8.62 23.08 -6.49
CA SER A 185 8.28 22.60 -7.81
C SER A 185 8.11 23.75 -8.79
N GLY A 186 8.26 23.44 -10.07
CA GLY A 186 8.05 24.42 -11.12
C GLY A 186 8.05 23.79 -12.50
N ALA A 187 7.46 24.51 -13.45
CA ALA A 187 7.49 24.12 -14.86
C ALA A 187 7.59 25.30 -15.80
N THR A 188 8.21 25.05 -16.94
CA THR A 188 8.20 25.86 -18.15
C THR A 188 7.66 25.00 -19.30
N ASP A 189 7.61 25.53 -20.51
CA ASP A 189 7.15 24.77 -21.69
C ASP A 189 7.99 23.51 -21.98
N ARG A 190 9.25 23.45 -21.50
CA ARG A 190 10.18 22.35 -21.81
C ARG A 190 10.66 21.59 -20.59
N TYR A 191 10.63 22.18 -19.41
CA TYR A 191 11.16 21.59 -18.17
C TYR A 191 10.11 21.60 -17.08
N ASN A 192 10.04 20.55 -16.33
CA ASN A 192 9.32 20.52 -15.06
C ASN A 192 10.21 19.86 -14.01
N PHE A 193 10.02 20.27 -12.76
CA PHE A 193 10.71 19.65 -11.63
C PHE A 193 9.83 19.66 -10.40
N PHE A 194 10.00 18.66 -9.57
CA PHE A 194 9.47 18.59 -8.22
C PHE A 194 10.57 18.04 -7.32
N LEU A 195 10.86 18.72 -6.22
CA LEU A 195 11.82 18.30 -5.21
C LEU A 195 11.15 18.37 -3.84
N SER A 196 11.43 17.40 -2.98
CA SER A 196 10.97 17.37 -1.60
C SER A 196 12.03 16.82 -0.67
N GLY A 197 11.92 17.21 0.60
CA GLY A 197 12.66 16.62 1.70
C GLY A 197 11.78 16.55 2.93
N SER A 198 11.89 15.46 3.68
CA SER A 198 11.19 15.30 4.95
C SER A 198 12.06 14.64 6.00
N SER A 199 11.82 15.01 7.25
CA SER A 199 12.40 14.39 8.44
C SER A 199 11.30 14.17 9.46
N ALA A 200 11.15 12.93 9.89
CA ALA A 200 10.17 12.52 10.89
C ALA A 200 10.85 11.72 11.99
N LYS A 201 10.45 11.97 13.23
CA LYS A 201 10.88 11.18 14.40
C LYS A 201 9.72 10.97 15.35
N SER A 202 9.65 9.79 15.95
CA SER A 202 8.70 9.45 17.00
C SER A 202 9.40 8.58 18.02
N ASP A 203 9.19 8.88 19.30
CA ASP A 203 9.70 8.07 20.43
C ASP A 203 8.76 6.87 20.72
N GLY A 204 7.76 6.63 19.88
CA GLY A 204 6.77 5.58 19.98
C GLY A 204 5.34 6.13 19.98
N TYR A 205 4.36 5.23 20.03
CA TYR A 205 2.96 5.61 20.07
C TYR A 205 2.30 5.31 21.43
N PRO A 206 1.32 6.15 21.87
CA PRO A 206 0.59 5.91 23.11
C PRO A 206 -0.29 4.67 22.96
N LEU A 207 -0.36 3.87 24.00
CA LEU A 207 -1.39 2.83 24.15
C LEU A 207 -2.67 3.44 24.68
N SER A 208 -3.81 2.80 24.39
CA SER A 208 -5.09 3.20 24.98
C SER A 208 -5.04 3.11 26.51
N ASN A 209 -5.76 4.01 27.19
CA ASN A 209 -5.98 3.93 28.64
C ASN A 209 -6.68 2.61 29.06
N GLY A 210 -7.37 1.96 28.12
CA GLY A 210 -7.98 0.65 28.33
C GLY A 210 -7.00 -0.53 28.27
N PHE A 211 -5.74 -0.31 27.85
CA PHE A 211 -4.73 -1.36 27.80
C PHE A 211 -4.37 -1.85 29.21
N LYS A 212 -4.36 -3.16 29.39
CA LYS A 212 -3.93 -3.81 30.64
C LYS A 212 -2.45 -4.16 30.56
N PRO A 213 -1.60 -3.61 31.44
CA PRO A 213 -0.18 -3.93 31.47
C PRO A 213 0.09 -5.42 31.61
N THR A 214 1.17 -5.88 30.99
CA THR A 214 1.68 -7.25 31.05
C THR A 214 3.14 -7.22 31.55
N SER A 215 3.77 -8.39 31.69
CA SER A 215 5.21 -8.47 32.00
C SER A 215 6.10 -7.82 30.95
N GLU A 216 5.70 -7.89 29.68
CA GLU A 216 6.49 -7.37 28.55
C GLU A 216 6.16 -5.91 28.20
N GLN A 217 4.94 -5.46 28.52
CA GLN A 217 4.44 -4.15 28.11
C GLN A 217 3.77 -3.43 29.28
N GLY A 218 4.35 -2.29 29.69
CA GLY A 218 3.72 -1.38 30.66
C GLY A 218 2.61 -0.56 30.03
N SER A 219 1.89 0.20 30.87
CA SER A 219 0.95 1.25 30.41
C SER A 219 1.71 2.44 29.78
N GLY A 220 1.00 3.30 29.07
CA GLY A 220 1.50 4.55 28.50
C GLY A 220 1.96 4.36 27.06
N TYR A 221 3.22 4.03 26.82
CA TYR A 221 3.75 3.94 25.45
C TYR A 221 4.16 2.54 25.07
N ARG A 222 3.95 2.23 23.81
CA ARG A 222 4.39 0.98 23.22
C ARG A 222 5.92 0.92 23.22
N ARG A 223 6.50 -0.06 23.91
CA ARG A 223 7.95 -0.27 23.93
C ARG A 223 8.47 -0.63 22.55
N ASN A 224 9.64 -0.07 22.18
CA ASN A 224 10.31 -0.35 20.93
C ASN A 224 9.42 -0.12 19.69
N SER A 225 8.64 0.97 19.72
CA SER A 225 7.83 1.44 18.59
C SER A 225 8.31 2.81 18.07
N ASP A 226 9.49 3.23 18.52
CA ASP A 226 10.16 4.43 18.06
C ASP A 226 10.60 4.28 16.60
N ASN A 227 10.65 5.39 15.90
CA ASN A 227 11.16 5.43 14.54
C ASN A 227 11.75 6.80 14.19
N GLU A 228 12.72 6.79 13.28
CA GLU A 228 13.26 7.97 12.65
C GLU A 228 13.34 7.71 11.15
N LYS A 229 12.84 8.65 10.32
CA LYS A 229 12.80 8.52 8.87
C LYS A 229 13.12 9.86 8.22
N ASN A 230 14.11 9.84 7.33
CA ASN A 230 14.53 11.00 6.55
C ASN A 230 14.42 10.63 5.08
N SER A 231 13.87 11.53 4.25
CA SER A 231 13.77 11.29 2.82
C SER A 231 14.09 12.54 1.99
N VAL A 232 14.64 12.29 0.82
CA VAL A 232 14.80 13.27 -0.26
C VAL A 232 14.26 12.63 -1.53
N PHE A 233 13.37 13.33 -2.21
CA PHE A 233 12.75 12.86 -3.45
C PHE A 233 12.84 13.94 -4.51
N GLY A 234 13.00 13.55 -5.78
CA GLY A 234 12.99 14.48 -6.88
C GLY A 234 12.57 13.86 -8.20
N THR A 235 11.84 14.64 -8.99
CA THR A 235 11.55 14.35 -10.40
C THR A 235 11.97 15.53 -11.26
N ILE A 236 12.55 15.24 -12.42
CA ILE A 236 12.90 16.22 -13.45
C ILE A 236 12.38 15.70 -14.78
N GLY A 237 11.58 16.50 -15.47
CA GLY A 237 11.10 16.22 -16.81
C GLY A 237 11.64 17.20 -17.83
N PHE A 238 11.98 16.70 -19.01
CA PHE A 238 12.44 17.49 -20.15
C PHE A 238 11.70 17.08 -21.42
N THR A 239 11.01 18.04 -22.04
CA THR A 239 10.24 17.86 -23.27
C THR A 239 10.85 18.74 -24.37
N PRO A 240 11.90 18.27 -25.07
CA PRO A 240 12.61 19.07 -26.09
C PRO A 240 11.70 19.46 -27.26
N ASN A 241 10.74 18.62 -27.59
CA ASN A 241 9.73 18.84 -28.63
C ASN A 241 8.44 18.10 -28.27
N LYS A 242 7.40 18.22 -29.09
CA LYS A 242 6.07 17.61 -28.85
C LYS A 242 6.07 16.07 -28.86
N ASP A 243 7.07 15.45 -29.46
CA ASP A 243 7.12 14.02 -29.71
C ASP A 243 7.98 13.26 -28.69
N LEU A 244 8.85 13.94 -27.95
CA LEU A 244 9.78 13.33 -27.00
C LEU A 244 9.64 13.96 -25.62
N ALA A 245 9.44 13.12 -24.61
CA ALA A 245 9.55 13.48 -23.21
C ALA A 245 10.54 12.55 -22.50
N LEU A 246 11.40 13.13 -21.68
CA LEU A 246 12.41 12.44 -20.87
C LEU A 246 12.16 12.73 -19.40
N GLY A 247 12.41 11.77 -18.54
CA GLY A 247 12.24 11.91 -17.09
C GLY A 247 13.35 11.25 -16.30
N LEU A 248 13.69 11.89 -15.19
CA LEU A 248 14.53 11.37 -14.13
C LEU A 248 13.73 11.38 -12.84
N THR A 249 13.64 10.25 -12.15
CA THR A 249 13.12 10.13 -10.79
C THR A 249 14.23 9.66 -9.87
N PHE A 250 14.34 10.30 -8.71
CA PHE A 250 15.30 9.95 -7.67
C PHE A 250 14.61 9.95 -6.32
N ASN A 251 14.87 8.93 -5.50
CA ASN A 251 14.44 8.87 -4.12
C ASN A 251 15.56 8.31 -3.25
N TYR A 252 15.81 8.96 -2.12
CA TYR A 252 16.69 8.49 -1.07
C TYR A 252 15.94 8.51 0.26
N THR A 253 15.97 7.41 0.98
CA THR A 253 15.39 7.30 2.32
C THR A 253 16.40 6.67 3.26
N GLN A 254 16.41 7.12 4.51
CA GLN A 254 17.20 6.50 5.58
C GLN A 254 16.48 6.61 6.91
N GLY A 255 16.84 5.75 7.85
CA GLY A 255 16.26 5.82 9.18
C GLY A 255 16.52 4.58 10.02
N SER A 256 15.74 4.46 11.08
CA SER A 256 15.73 3.33 12.01
C SER A 256 14.34 3.14 12.60
N PHE A 257 14.03 1.94 13.05
CA PHE A 257 12.77 1.69 13.76
C PHE A 257 12.86 0.47 14.67
N GLY A 258 12.10 0.52 15.74
CA GLY A 258 11.91 -0.62 16.63
C GLY A 258 10.91 -1.62 16.06
N GLN A 259 11.07 -2.89 16.43
CA GLN A 259 10.15 -3.98 16.14
C GLN A 259 9.51 -4.41 17.46
N PRO A 260 8.29 -3.94 17.80
CA PRO A 260 7.67 -4.19 19.10
C PRO A 260 7.49 -5.68 19.37
N ALA A 261 7.98 -6.15 20.51
CA ALA A 261 7.80 -7.54 20.92
C ALA A 261 6.33 -7.86 21.23
N SER A 262 5.91 -9.13 21.19
CA SER A 262 4.59 -9.51 21.69
C SER A 262 4.38 -9.01 23.12
N ALA A 263 3.23 -8.42 23.41
CA ALA A 263 2.85 -8.04 24.76
C ALA A 263 2.44 -9.26 25.61
N VAL A 264 2.19 -10.41 24.98
CA VAL A 264 1.86 -11.67 25.64
C VAL A 264 3.11 -12.53 25.72
N ASN A 265 3.56 -12.81 26.94
CA ASN A 265 4.68 -13.70 27.24
C ASN A 265 4.23 -14.79 28.22
N ASP A 266 3.37 -15.67 27.71
CA ASP A 266 2.90 -16.84 28.46
C ASP A 266 3.32 -18.11 27.70
N PRO A 267 4.25 -18.92 28.24
CA PRO A 267 4.68 -20.15 27.59
C PRO A 267 3.56 -21.21 27.49
N PHE A 268 2.51 -21.09 28.30
CA PHE A 268 1.36 -21.98 28.28
C PHE A 268 0.25 -21.50 27.34
N ASP A 269 0.32 -20.26 26.88
CA ASP A 269 -0.63 -19.75 25.87
C ASP A 269 -0.29 -20.35 24.49
N PRO A 270 -1.16 -21.21 23.94
CA PRO A 270 -0.89 -21.87 22.66
C PRO A 270 -0.96 -20.91 21.47
N PHE A 271 -1.43 -19.68 21.66
CA PHE A 271 -1.58 -18.65 20.62
C PHE A 271 -0.44 -17.62 20.64
N ALA A 272 0.21 -17.41 21.79
CA ALA A 272 1.21 -16.36 21.95
C ALA A 272 2.41 -16.53 21.02
N ALA A 273 2.76 -15.49 20.26
CA ALA A 273 4.01 -15.47 19.50
C ALA A 273 5.23 -15.48 20.46
N PRO A 274 6.36 -16.09 20.08
CA PRO A 274 7.59 -15.94 20.84
C PRO A 274 7.97 -14.46 20.98
N VAL A 275 8.38 -14.06 22.18
CA VAL A 275 8.89 -12.71 22.41
C VAL A 275 10.24 -12.57 21.70
N LYS A 276 10.37 -11.56 20.86
CA LYS A 276 11.59 -11.21 20.14
C LYS A 276 11.95 -9.75 20.45
N TYR A 277 13.19 -9.49 20.73
CA TYR A 277 13.71 -8.15 20.96
C TYR A 277 14.51 -7.72 19.74
N ALA A 278 13.81 -7.18 18.74
CA ALA A 278 14.39 -6.88 17.44
C ALA A 278 14.25 -5.40 17.07
N ARG A 279 15.17 -4.90 16.23
CA ARG A 279 15.18 -3.53 15.71
C ARG A 279 15.88 -3.50 14.37
N VAL A 280 15.41 -2.62 13.48
CA VAL A 280 16.22 -2.15 12.36
C VAL A 280 16.95 -0.90 12.83
N ASP A 281 18.23 -1.07 13.20
CA ASP A 281 19.03 0.02 13.80
C ASP A 281 19.48 1.06 12.78
N ASP A 282 19.54 0.66 11.51
CA ASP A 282 19.86 1.53 10.40
C ASP A 282 19.31 0.93 9.11
N PHE A 283 18.66 1.74 8.29
CA PHE A 283 18.35 1.40 6.91
C PHE A 283 18.59 2.57 5.98
N SER A 284 18.94 2.27 4.74
CA SER A 284 18.94 3.24 3.66
C SER A 284 18.37 2.63 2.37
N GLY A 285 17.69 3.46 1.58
CA GLY A 285 17.12 3.07 0.30
C GLY A 285 17.44 4.10 -0.77
N VAL A 286 17.85 3.62 -1.94
CA VAL A 286 18.10 4.44 -3.14
C VAL A 286 17.27 3.91 -4.28
N LEU A 287 16.50 4.81 -4.92
CA LEU A 287 15.77 4.52 -6.14
C LEU A 287 16.15 5.58 -7.18
N VAL A 288 16.50 5.12 -8.37
CA VAL A 288 16.77 5.98 -9.54
C VAL A 288 16.05 5.38 -10.75
N GLN A 289 15.38 6.22 -11.52
CA GLN A 289 14.74 5.85 -12.79
C GLN A 289 15.08 6.87 -13.86
N LEU A 290 15.35 6.37 -15.06
CA LEU A 290 15.34 7.13 -16.30
C LEU A 290 14.20 6.62 -17.18
N ALA A 291 13.36 7.52 -17.66
CA ALA A 291 12.20 7.20 -18.49
C ALA A 291 12.17 8.06 -19.75
N ALA A 292 11.61 7.52 -20.82
CA ALA A 292 11.40 8.21 -22.09
C ALA A 292 10.06 7.80 -22.70
N ASP A 293 9.32 8.79 -23.19
CA ASP A 293 8.14 8.62 -24.03
C ASP A 293 8.42 9.26 -25.39
N TYR A 294 8.30 8.49 -26.46
CA TYR A 294 8.54 8.96 -27.81
C TYR A 294 7.37 8.62 -28.75
N ALA A 295 6.67 9.66 -29.22
CA ALA A 295 5.68 9.52 -30.26
C ALA A 295 6.37 9.34 -31.62
N LEU A 296 6.61 8.10 -32.01
CA LEU A 296 7.29 7.77 -33.27
C LEU A 296 6.43 8.15 -34.48
N THR A 297 5.11 7.98 -34.36
CA THR A 297 4.10 8.44 -35.31
C THR A 297 2.85 8.86 -34.53
N ASP A 298 1.85 9.44 -35.21
CA ASP A 298 0.55 9.77 -34.60
C ASP A 298 -0.20 8.55 -34.01
N ARG A 299 0.26 7.34 -34.34
CA ARG A 299 -0.36 6.07 -33.90
C ARG A 299 0.54 5.18 -33.07
N LEU A 300 1.85 5.41 -33.07
CA LEU A 300 2.82 4.58 -32.37
C LEU A 300 3.60 5.41 -31.37
N THR A 301 3.40 5.13 -30.10
CA THR A 301 4.19 5.66 -28.99
C THR A 301 5.09 4.57 -28.42
N LEU A 302 6.37 4.88 -28.27
CA LEU A 302 7.34 4.04 -27.56
C LEU A 302 7.57 4.64 -26.19
N ARG A 303 7.27 3.88 -25.15
CA ARG A 303 7.55 4.22 -23.77
C ARG A 303 8.60 3.26 -23.24
N GLY A 304 9.60 3.75 -22.51
CA GLY A 304 10.61 2.88 -21.91
C GLY A 304 11.20 3.51 -20.66
N TRP A 305 11.62 2.66 -19.74
CA TRP A 305 12.34 3.10 -18.55
C TRP A 305 13.33 2.06 -18.07
N THR A 306 14.36 2.53 -17.40
CA THR A 306 15.30 1.69 -16.66
C THR A 306 15.41 2.21 -15.23
N PHE A 307 15.64 1.30 -14.29
CA PHE A 307 15.66 1.67 -12.87
C PHE A 307 16.60 0.79 -12.06
N ILE A 308 16.97 1.34 -10.90
CA ILE A 308 17.56 0.62 -9.77
C ILE A 308 16.79 1.01 -8.51
N ASN A 309 16.41 0.01 -7.72
CA ASN A 309 15.87 0.14 -6.39
C ASN A 309 16.70 -0.76 -5.46
N GLN A 310 17.46 -0.16 -4.55
CA GLN A 310 18.32 -0.86 -3.60
C GLN A 310 17.97 -0.43 -2.19
N ARG A 311 17.99 -1.39 -1.27
CA ARG A 311 17.81 -1.18 0.17
C ARG A 311 18.89 -1.93 0.93
N ASP A 312 19.51 -1.22 1.88
CA ASP A 312 20.49 -1.72 2.82
C ASP A 312 19.90 -1.61 4.21
N GLU A 313 19.96 -2.67 5.02
CA GLU A 313 19.40 -2.72 6.37
C GLU A 313 20.35 -3.40 7.34
N ARG A 314 20.37 -2.89 8.57
CA ARG A 314 20.95 -3.57 9.72
C ARG A 314 19.82 -4.06 10.62
N ASP A 315 19.41 -5.31 10.43
CA ASP A 315 18.37 -5.95 11.22
C ASP A 315 19.03 -6.74 12.37
N ASN A 316 18.63 -6.45 13.59
CA ASN A 316 19.24 -6.99 14.79
C ASN A 316 18.19 -7.65 15.68
N GLN A 317 18.45 -8.88 16.13
CA GLN A 317 17.73 -9.53 17.21
C GLN A 317 18.63 -9.59 18.45
N TYR A 318 18.21 -8.91 19.50
CA TYR A 318 18.92 -8.76 20.75
C TYR A 318 18.56 -9.86 21.76
N ASP A 319 19.40 -10.04 22.77
CA ASP A 319 19.22 -11.03 23.85
C ASP A 319 18.03 -10.72 24.76
N ASN A 320 17.73 -9.43 24.95
CA ASN A 320 16.71 -8.95 25.90
C ASN A 320 16.20 -7.54 25.54
N SER A 321 15.25 -7.04 26.32
CA SER A 321 14.58 -5.75 26.13
C SER A 321 15.44 -4.51 26.37
N ASN A 322 16.72 -4.65 26.73
CA ASN A 322 17.64 -3.51 26.84
C ASN A 322 18.29 -3.15 25.51
N PHE A 323 18.17 -4.01 24.49
CA PHE A 323 18.69 -3.79 23.12
C PHE A 323 20.17 -3.41 23.08
N ASN A 324 21.01 -4.06 23.90
CA ASN A 324 22.43 -3.71 24.04
C ASN A 324 23.39 -4.90 23.89
N SER A 325 22.90 -6.12 23.72
CA SER A 325 23.70 -7.31 23.51
C SER A 325 23.00 -8.34 22.62
N PHE A 326 23.79 -9.14 21.91
CA PHE A 326 23.32 -10.21 21.03
C PHE A 326 24.18 -11.47 21.14
N ASN A 327 24.92 -11.63 22.23
CA ASN A 327 25.94 -12.69 22.42
C ASN A 327 25.58 -13.72 23.48
N LEU A 328 24.41 -13.65 24.10
CA LEU A 328 24.00 -14.50 25.20
C LEU A 328 22.92 -15.52 24.84
N ALA A 329 21.88 -15.06 24.11
CA ALA A 329 20.75 -15.90 23.77
C ALA A 329 20.93 -16.56 22.39
N ALA A 330 20.72 -17.85 22.29
CA ALA A 330 20.69 -18.54 21.00
C ALA A 330 19.56 -17.98 20.12
N GLY A 331 19.89 -17.69 18.87
CA GLY A 331 18.98 -17.06 17.91
C GLY A 331 19.06 -15.53 17.86
N SER A 332 19.84 -14.88 18.76
CA SER A 332 20.18 -13.46 18.60
C SER A 332 21.16 -13.28 17.45
N PHE A 333 21.04 -12.18 16.72
CA PHE A 333 21.88 -11.91 15.56
C PHE A 333 22.06 -10.40 15.33
N GLN A 334 23.08 -10.10 14.59
CA GLN A 334 23.29 -8.79 13.98
C GLN A 334 23.49 -9.01 12.48
N GLU A 335 22.52 -8.61 11.69
CA GLU A 335 22.46 -8.93 10.28
C GLU A 335 22.55 -7.67 9.43
N HIS A 336 23.41 -7.70 8.40
CA HIS A 336 23.46 -6.72 7.35
C HIS A 336 22.86 -7.32 6.10
N VAL A 337 21.76 -6.74 5.64
CA VAL A 337 20.98 -7.20 4.48
C VAL A 337 21.01 -6.13 3.41
N THR A 338 21.42 -6.51 2.21
CA THR A 338 21.27 -5.69 1.00
C THR A 338 20.34 -6.38 0.03
N THR A 339 19.28 -5.69 -0.39
CA THR A 339 18.40 -6.14 -1.47
C THR A 339 18.43 -5.15 -2.61
N SER A 340 18.42 -5.62 -3.86
CA SER A 340 18.28 -4.74 -5.02
C SER A 340 17.44 -5.36 -6.12
N ILE A 341 16.70 -4.49 -6.81
CA ILE A 341 15.97 -4.79 -8.04
C ILE A 341 16.47 -3.81 -9.10
N LYS A 342 16.92 -4.34 -10.24
CA LYS A 342 17.37 -3.54 -11.38
C LYS A 342 16.60 -3.99 -12.61
N GLY A 343 16.05 -3.06 -13.37
CA GLY A 343 15.21 -3.45 -14.49
C GLY A 343 15.22 -2.46 -15.64
N ILE A 344 14.73 -2.97 -16.77
CA ILE A 344 14.42 -2.21 -17.97
C ILE A 344 13.08 -2.68 -18.50
N THR A 345 12.24 -1.73 -18.93
CA THR A 345 10.94 -2.01 -19.55
C THR A 345 10.80 -1.20 -20.83
N LEU A 346 10.22 -1.80 -21.85
CA LEU A 346 9.83 -1.15 -23.11
C LEU A 346 8.35 -1.47 -23.38
N GLN A 347 7.55 -0.41 -23.61
CA GLN A 347 6.12 -0.52 -23.88
C GLN A 347 5.73 0.23 -25.17
N PRO A 348 5.84 -0.39 -26.35
CA PRO A 348 5.22 0.15 -27.55
C PRO A 348 3.69 0.05 -27.47
N ARG A 349 3.04 1.17 -27.76
CA ARG A 349 1.58 1.30 -27.83
C ARG A 349 1.17 1.74 -29.22
N PHE A 350 0.27 0.98 -29.83
CA PHE A 350 -0.21 1.20 -31.17
C PHE A 350 -1.72 1.47 -31.19
N GLU A 351 -2.11 2.68 -31.63
CA GLU A 351 -3.49 3.13 -31.75
C GLU A 351 -4.01 2.88 -33.17
N MET A 352 -4.98 1.96 -33.31
CA MET A 352 -5.54 1.55 -34.60
C MET A 352 -6.87 2.25 -34.93
N GLY A 353 -7.17 3.35 -34.23
CA GLY A 353 -8.43 4.07 -34.38
C GLY A 353 -9.62 3.22 -33.91
N SER A 354 -10.62 3.01 -34.77
CA SER A 354 -11.80 2.19 -34.43
C SER A 354 -11.49 0.70 -34.22
N ALA A 355 -10.33 0.23 -34.66
CA ALA A 355 -9.87 -1.14 -34.40
C ALA A 355 -9.22 -1.30 -33.01
N GLY A 356 -9.20 -0.24 -32.19
CA GLY A 356 -8.73 -0.31 -30.81
C GLY A 356 -7.25 0.02 -30.59
N VAL A 357 -6.72 -0.43 -29.46
CA VAL A 357 -5.35 -0.16 -29.03
C VAL A 357 -4.65 -1.46 -28.65
N ILE A 358 -3.45 -1.66 -29.14
CA ILE A 358 -2.55 -2.74 -28.71
C ILE A 358 -1.41 -2.13 -27.93
N THR A 359 -1.13 -2.69 -26.75
CA THR A 359 0.04 -2.36 -25.94
C THR A 359 0.85 -3.64 -25.71
N LEU A 360 2.12 -3.61 -26.09
CA LEU A 360 3.11 -4.65 -25.77
C LEU A 360 3.95 -4.17 -24.59
N SER A 361 4.31 -5.03 -23.67
CA SER A 361 5.28 -4.76 -22.60
C SER A 361 6.37 -5.81 -22.61
N LEU A 362 7.62 -5.40 -22.72
CA LEU A 362 8.80 -6.25 -22.63
C LEU A 362 9.62 -5.76 -21.44
N ALA A 363 9.89 -6.62 -20.48
CA ALA A 363 10.70 -6.26 -19.33
C ALA A 363 11.73 -7.34 -18.98
N ALA A 364 12.86 -6.86 -18.47
CA ALA A 364 13.90 -7.70 -17.88
C ALA A 364 14.28 -7.10 -16.52
N GLU A 365 14.31 -7.94 -15.50
CA GLU A 365 14.57 -7.57 -14.11
C GLU A 365 15.58 -8.54 -13.50
N ARG A 366 16.43 -8.02 -12.65
CA ARG A 366 17.35 -8.80 -11.83
C ARG A 366 17.18 -8.44 -10.37
N ASP A 367 16.80 -9.44 -9.59
CA ASP A 367 16.69 -9.40 -8.14
C ASP A 367 17.96 -9.92 -7.51
N SER A 368 18.45 -9.26 -6.47
CA SER A 368 19.58 -9.75 -5.68
C SER A 368 19.34 -9.54 -4.18
N TRP A 369 19.91 -10.45 -3.41
CA TRP A 369 19.91 -10.44 -1.96
C TRP A 369 21.26 -10.92 -1.45
N ASP A 370 21.89 -10.07 -0.64
CA ASP A 370 23.12 -10.33 0.09
C ASP A 370 22.85 -10.17 1.58
N ASN A 371 23.36 -11.12 2.35
CA ASN A 371 23.18 -11.17 3.80
C ASN A 371 24.51 -11.57 4.46
N SER A 372 24.86 -10.89 5.54
CA SER A 372 26.07 -11.18 6.31
C SER A 372 25.92 -10.77 7.78
N GLY A 373 26.62 -11.45 8.67
CA GLY A 373 26.69 -11.08 10.09
C GLY A 373 26.82 -12.26 11.03
N PRO A 374 27.00 -12.01 12.32
CA PRO A 374 27.06 -13.04 13.35
C PRO A 374 25.65 -13.48 13.79
N LEU A 375 25.47 -14.79 13.95
CA LEU A 375 24.33 -15.43 14.60
C LEU A 375 24.83 -16.16 15.85
N THR A 376 24.25 -15.88 16.99
CA THR A 376 24.57 -16.54 18.25
C THR A 376 23.91 -17.91 18.32
N VAL A 377 24.69 -18.95 18.42
CA VAL A 377 24.22 -20.35 18.55
C VAL A 377 24.22 -20.83 20.00
N ALA A 378 25.10 -20.26 20.84
CA ALA A 378 25.13 -20.41 22.27
C ALA A 378 25.84 -19.20 22.89
N ALA A 379 25.77 -19.01 24.20
CA ALA A 379 26.40 -17.88 24.88
C ALA A 379 27.87 -17.72 24.45
N ASN A 380 28.22 -16.56 23.92
CA ASN A 380 29.52 -16.19 23.34
C ASN A 380 30.02 -17.12 22.21
N THR A 381 29.12 -17.87 21.57
CA THR A 381 29.45 -18.74 20.45
C THR A 381 28.64 -18.32 19.21
N PHE A 382 29.35 -18.03 18.14
CA PHE A 382 28.77 -17.47 16.93
C PHE A 382 28.97 -18.40 15.73
N THR A 383 28.01 -18.35 14.82
CA THR A 383 28.18 -18.77 13.42
C THR A 383 27.99 -17.55 12.51
N SER A 384 28.42 -17.65 11.26
CA SER A 384 28.25 -16.56 10.31
C SER A 384 26.97 -16.76 9.50
N LEU A 385 26.15 -15.72 9.44
CA LEU A 385 25.17 -15.56 8.40
C LEU A 385 25.93 -15.12 7.13
N ALA A 386 25.78 -15.84 6.04
CA ALA A 386 26.39 -15.47 4.77
C ALA A 386 25.57 -16.07 3.63
N ALA A 387 24.92 -15.22 2.87
CA ALA A 387 24.21 -15.60 1.67
C ALA A 387 24.38 -14.51 0.61
N SER A 388 24.56 -14.91 -0.63
CA SER A 388 24.52 -14.03 -1.80
C SER A 388 23.78 -14.79 -2.90
N ARG A 389 22.65 -14.27 -3.33
CA ARG A 389 21.78 -14.91 -4.30
C ARG A 389 21.18 -13.88 -5.25
N SER A 390 20.96 -14.30 -6.48
CA SER A 390 20.24 -13.48 -7.46
C SER A 390 19.40 -14.35 -8.38
N LEU A 391 18.37 -13.74 -8.97
CA LEU A 391 17.54 -14.35 -10.00
C LEU A 391 17.21 -13.31 -11.08
N GLY A 392 16.86 -13.77 -12.26
CA GLY A 392 16.35 -12.94 -13.35
C GLY A 392 14.88 -13.20 -13.59
N ILE A 393 14.12 -12.16 -13.90
CA ILE A 393 12.72 -12.24 -14.32
C ILE A 393 12.60 -11.56 -15.67
N TYR A 394 12.08 -12.27 -16.65
CA TYR A 394 11.80 -11.77 -17.98
C TYR A 394 10.30 -11.86 -18.23
N SER A 395 9.72 -10.81 -18.79
CA SER A 395 8.29 -10.76 -19.08
C SER A 395 7.99 -10.19 -20.45
N ALA A 396 6.99 -10.78 -21.12
CA ALA A 396 6.40 -10.28 -22.33
C ALA A 396 4.88 -10.25 -22.15
N GLY A 397 4.27 -9.07 -22.17
CA GLY A 397 2.84 -8.85 -22.03
C GLY A 397 2.25 -8.23 -23.29
N LEU A 398 1.09 -8.68 -23.70
CA LEU A 398 0.30 -8.12 -24.79
C LEU A 398 -1.11 -7.82 -24.28
N GLU A 399 -1.58 -6.62 -24.51
CA GLU A 399 -2.93 -6.21 -24.14
C GLU A 399 -3.62 -5.54 -25.33
N TYR A 400 -4.85 -5.93 -25.58
CA TYR A 400 -5.69 -5.41 -26.63
C TYR A 400 -6.97 -4.84 -26.05
N GLU A 401 -7.21 -3.56 -26.33
CA GLU A 401 -8.38 -2.81 -25.90
C GLU A 401 -9.22 -2.41 -27.12
N LEU A 402 -10.51 -2.66 -27.06
CA LEU A 402 -11.44 -2.41 -28.16
C LEU A 402 -12.77 -1.87 -27.64
N SER A 403 -13.36 -0.93 -28.39
CA SER A 403 -14.76 -0.51 -28.22
C SER A 403 -15.53 -0.91 -29.49
N PRO A 404 -16.01 -2.17 -29.57
CA PRO A 404 -16.62 -2.71 -30.80
C PRO A 404 -17.96 -2.07 -31.13
N LEU A 405 -18.65 -1.56 -30.12
CA LEU A 405 -19.96 -0.89 -30.25
C LEU A 405 -20.00 0.30 -29.28
N PRO A 406 -20.84 1.32 -29.53
CA PRO A 406 -21.07 2.39 -28.57
C PRO A 406 -21.46 1.84 -27.20
N GLY A 407 -20.78 2.30 -26.16
CA GLY A 407 -21.01 1.86 -24.78
C GLY A 407 -20.46 0.47 -24.44
N VAL A 408 -19.82 -0.26 -25.35
CA VAL A 408 -19.17 -1.55 -25.06
C VAL A 408 -17.66 -1.36 -25.05
N GLY A 409 -17.01 -1.73 -23.94
CA GLY A 409 -15.56 -1.83 -23.81
C GLY A 409 -15.14 -3.29 -23.63
N VAL A 410 -14.08 -3.71 -24.31
CA VAL A 410 -13.52 -5.07 -24.23
C VAL A 410 -12.02 -4.96 -24.02
N VAL A 411 -11.47 -5.79 -23.15
CA VAL A 411 -10.02 -5.97 -22.98
C VAL A 411 -9.67 -7.44 -22.99
N ALA A 412 -8.56 -7.77 -23.64
CA ALA A 412 -7.94 -9.09 -23.60
C ALA A 412 -6.44 -8.93 -23.43
N GLY A 413 -5.84 -9.70 -22.52
CA GLY A 413 -4.43 -9.63 -22.20
C GLY A 413 -3.81 -11.02 -22.04
N TYR A 414 -2.57 -11.15 -22.48
CA TYR A 414 -1.71 -12.32 -22.27
C TYR A 414 -0.33 -11.86 -21.80
N GLY A 415 0.16 -12.41 -20.72
CA GLY A 415 1.51 -12.20 -20.22
C GLY A 415 2.24 -13.53 -20.09
N HIS A 416 3.47 -13.62 -20.59
CA HIS A 416 4.35 -14.76 -20.39
C HIS A 416 5.56 -14.33 -19.57
N TYR A 417 5.93 -15.13 -18.59
CA TYR A 417 6.97 -14.81 -17.62
C TYR A 417 7.94 -15.97 -17.49
N LEU A 418 9.22 -15.65 -17.38
CA LEU A 418 10.30 -16.59 -17.16
C LEU A 418 11.13 -16.13 -15.95
N GLN A 419 11.26 -16.98 -14.94
CA GLN A 419 12.22 -16.80 -13.85
C GLN A 419 13.45 -17.70 -14.10
N THR A 420 14.63 -17.09 -14.04
CA THR A 420 15.91 -17.82 -14.13
C THR A 420 16.62 -17.79 -12.79
N ARG A 421 17.00 -18.96 -12.28
CA ARG A 421 17.65 -19.13 -10.98
C ARG A 421 18.70 -20.24 -11.09
N ASP A 422 19.98 -19.88 -10.91
CA ASP A 422 21.11 -20.80 -11.09
C ASP A 422 20.96 -21.68 -12.35
N GLU A 423 20.75 -23.00 -12.20
CA GLU A 423 20.55 -23.94 -13.30
C GLU A 423 19.07 -24.24 -13.63
N LEU A 424 18.12 -23.64 -12.86
CA LEU A 424 16.69 -23.88 -13.00
C LEU A 424 16.00 -22.73 -13.71
N HIS A 425 15.04 -23.07 -14.56
CA HIS A 425 14.14 -22.12 -15.20
C HIS A 425 12.71 -22.51 -14.86
N ASP A 426 11.90 -21.52 -14.52
CA ASP A 426 10.47 -21.71 -14.30
C ASP A 426 9.71 -20.70 -15.16
N ASP A 427 8.73 -21.16 -15.91
CA ASP A 427 7.91 -20.30 -16.76
C ASP A 427 6.43 -20.47 -16.48
N ASP A 428 5.68 -19.40 -16.62
CA ASP A 428 4.23 -19.41 -16.46
C ASP A 428 3.61 -18.19 -17.16
N TYR A 429 2.28 -18.12 -17.21
CA TYR A 429 1.55 -17.07 -17.92
C TYR A 429 0.41 -16.47 -17.12
N SER A 430 0.02 -15.25 -17.47
CA SER A 430 -1.20 -14.59 -17.01
C SER A 430 -2.17 -14.36 -18.16
N LEU A 431 -3.46 -14.36 -17.85
CA LEU A 431 -4.53 -14.04 -18.78
C LEU A 431 -5.43 -12.96 -18.17
N LEU A 432 -5.91 -12.06 -19.00
CA LEU A 432 -6.93 -11.06 -18.68
C LEU A 432 -8.01 -11.09 -19.75
N ALA A 433 -9.26 -11.10 -19.34
CA ALA A 433 -10.41 -10.85 -20.20
C ALA A 433 -11.41 -10.00 -19.44
N GLY A 434 -11.89 -8.94 -20.05
CA GLY A 434 -12.84 -8.04 -19.42
C GLY A 434 -13.83 -7.46 -20.44
N VAL A 435 -15.04 -7.19 -19.97
CA VAL A 435 -16.08 -6.52 -20.74
C VAL A 435 -16.79 -5.50 -19.85
N SER A 436 -17.10 -4.34 -20.41
CA SER A 436 -17.99 -3.36 -19.82
C SER A 436 -19.09 -2.99 -20.80
N TYR A 437 -20.24 -2.64 -20.25
CA TYR A 437 -21.40 -2.21 -21.03
C TYR A 437 -22.11 -1.04 -20.34
N ASP A 438 -22.14 0.10 -21.02
CA ASP A 438 -22.92 1.26 -20.61
C ASP A 438 -24.40 1.00 -20.98
N LEU A 439 -25.17 0.43 -20.02
CA LEU A 439 -26.59 0.14 -20.19
C LEU A 439 -27.40 1.42 -20.41
N THR A 440 -27.01 2.49 -19.71
CA THR A 440 -27.47 3.86 -19.90
C THR A 440 -26.27 4.81 -19.73
N THR A 441 -26.46 6.12 -19.92
CA THR A 441 -25.44 7.13 -19.64
C THR A 441 -25.03 7.20 -18.14
N GLU A 442 -25.88 6.66 -17.27
CA GLU A 442 -25.71 6.64 -15.82
C GLU A 442 -25.32 5.26 -15.26
N THR A 443 -25.60 4.15 -16.00
CA THR A 443 -25.45 2.79 -15.51
C THR A 443 -24.42 2.03 -16.34
N ARG A 444 -23.33 1.57 -15.71
CA ARG A 444 -22.32 0.70 -16.32
C ARG A 444 -22.32 -0.67 -15.64
N LEU A 445 -22.32 -1.70 -16.45
CA LEU A 445 -22.07 -3.09 -16.05
C LEU A 445 -20.64 -3.46 -16.42
N LYS A 446 -19.97 -4.25 -15.59
CA LYS A 446 -18.62 -4.77 -15.88
C LYS A 446 -18.49 -6.21 -15.43
N ALA A 447 -17.68 -6.99 -16.16
CA ALA A 447 -17.28 -8.32 -15.77
C ALA A 447 -15.85 -8.58 -16.25
N SER A 448 -15.09 -9.33 -15.44
CA SER A 448 -13.72 -9.65 -15.78
C SER A 448 -13.29 -11.00 -15.22
N PHE A 449 -12.30 -11.59 -15.89
CA PHE A 449 -11.60 -12.79 -15.50
C PHE A 449 -10.11 -12.54 -15.57
N LYS A 450 -9.36 -13.03 -14.57
CA LYS A 450 -7.91 -13.00 -14.58
C LYS A 450 -7.32 -14.31 -14.06
N ARG A 451 -6.35 -14.87 -14.78
CA ARG A 451 -5.36 -15.80 -14.26
C ARG A 451 -4.09 -15.01 -13.97
N ASN A 452 -3.58 -15.06 -12.75
CA ASN A 452 -2.33 -14.39 -12.37
C ASN A 452 -1.37 -15.35 -11.68
N ILE A 453 -0.08 -14.99 -11.67
CA ILE A 453 0.99 -15.81 -11.11
C ILE A 453 1.89 -15.00 -10.19
N ARG A 454 2.61 -15.72 -9.31
CA ARG A 454 3.73 -15.18 -8.53
C ARG A 454 4.84 -16.23 -8.46
N PHE A 455 6.02 -15.87 -8.92
CA PHE A 455 7.21 -16.69 -8.72
C PHE A 455 7.68 -16.63 -7.25
N PRO A 456 8.32 -17.71 -6.74
CA PRO A 456 8.95 -17.68 -5.43
C PRO A 456 10.03 -16.59 -5.36
N ALA A 457 10.09 -15.87 -4.24
CA ALA A 457 11.11 -14.85 -3.97
C ALA A 457 12.44 -15.49 -3.53
N LEU A 458 13.52 -14.70 -3.50
CA LEU A 458 14.84 -15.17 -3.04
C LEU A 458 14.80 -15.78 -1.63
N GLY A 459 14.06 -15.18 -0.70
CA GLY A 459 13.87 -15.72 0.65
C GLY A 459 13.02 -16.99 0.68
N ASP A 460 12.01 -17.10 -0.19
CA ASP A 460 11.23 -18.34 -0.30
C ASP A 460 12.13 -19.52 -0.72
N LEU A 461 13.10 -19.25 -1.62
CA LEU A 461 14.00 -20.27 -2.21
C LEU A 461 15.24 -20.54 -1.35
N TYR A 462 15.89 -19.50 -0.82
CA TYR A 462 17.27 -19.59 -0.34
C TYR A 462 17.48 -19.15 1.11
N ASP A 463 16.43 -18.79 1.86
CA ASP A 463 16.56 -18.51 3.29
C ASP A 463 17.19 -19.74 4.01
N PRO A 464 18.30 -19.57 4.75
CA PRO A 464 19.02 -20.70 5.36
C PRO A 464 18.16 -21.54 6.32
N SER A 465 17.14 -20.93 6.95
CA SER A 465 16.29 -21.59 7.95
C SER A 465 15.08 -22.31 7.34
N LYS A 466 14.48 -21.76 6.28
CA LYS A 466 13.19 -22.22 5.74
C LYS A 466 13.12 -22.32 4.22
N GLY A 467 14.14 -21.86 3.50
CA GLY A 467 14.14 -21.81 2.05
C GLY A 467 14.03 -23.19 1.39
N ASN A 468 13.38 -23.23 0.21
CA ASN A 468 13.23 -24.43 -0.59
C ASN A 468 13.37 -24.10 -2.08
N PRO A 469 14.50 -24.47 -2.72
CA PRO A 469 14.74 -24.19 -4.14
C PRO A 469 13.78 -24.88 -5.11
N GLN A 470 13.01 -25.87 -4.65
CA GLN A 470 12.07 -26.63 -5.49
C GLN A 470 10.63 -26.10 -5.46
N LEU A 471 10.42 -24.90 -4.91
CA LEU A 471 9.11 -24.28 -4.91
C LEU A 471 8.61 -23.98 -6.32
N ALA A 472 7.35 -24.31 -6.55
CA ALA A 472 6.62 -24.00 -7.77
C ALA A 472 5.93 -22.64 -7.68
N THR A 473 5.55 -22.12 -8.84
CA THR A 473 4.81 -20.86 -9.03
C THR A 473 3.46 -20.90 -8.33
N GLU A 474 3.12 -19.84 -7.58
CA GLU A 474 1.79 -19.59 -7.03
C GLU A 474 0.86 -19.07 -8.14
N ARG A 475 -0.42 -19.44 -8.09
CA ARG A 475 -1.41 -19.08 -9.12
C ARG A 475 -2.73 -18.64 -8.51
N SER A 476 -3.39 -17.65 -9.13
CA SER A 476 -4.77 -17.29 -8.78
C SER A 476 -5.64 -17.20 -10.01
N TYR A 477 -6.94 -17.52 -9.81
CA TYR A 477 -8.01 -17.37 -10.78
C TYR A 477 -9.07 -16.49 -10.15
N SER A 478 -9.26 -15.29 -10.71
CA SER A 478 -10.19 -14.28 -10.18
C SER A 478 -11.31 -14.02 -11.17
N TYR A 479 -12.52 -13.99 -10.68
CA TYR A 479 -13.75 -13.62 -11.38
C TYR A 479 -14.36 -12.43 -10.68
N GLU A 480 -14.75 -11.41 -11.41
CA GLU A 480 -15.33 -10.20 -10.88
C GLU A 480 -16.51 -9.74 -11.73
N GLY A 481 -17.56 -9.24 -11.08
CA GLY A 481 -18.70 -8.61 -11.74
C GLY A 481 -19.16 -7.39 -10.94
N GLY A 482 -19.53 -6.32 -11.61
CA GLY A 482 -19.88 -5.07 -10.93
C GLY A 482 -20.87 -4.21 -11.69
N VAL A 483 -21.49 -3.31 -10.95
CA VAL A 483 -22.39 -2.26 -11.43
C VAL A 483 -21.93 -0.94 -10.87
N GLU A 484 -21.83 0.06 -11.73
CA GLU A 484 -21.60 1.45 -11.36
C GLU A 484 -22.81 2.28 -11.77
N GLN A 485 -23.33 3.07 -10.85
CA GLN A 485 -24.52 3.90 -11.05
C GLN A 485 -24.22 5.35 -10.69
N LYS A 486 -24.36 6.26 -11.67
CA LYS A 486 -24.37 7.69 -11.42
C LYS A 486 -25.78 8.12 -11.01
N LEU A 487 -25.88 8.87 -9.93
CA LEU A 487 -27.12 9.43 -9.41
C LEU A 487 -27.04 10.97 -9.41
N PRO A 488 -28.17 11.67 -9.25
CA PRO A 488 -28.17 13.12 -9.06
C PRO A 488 -27.20 13.58 -7.96
N HIS A 489 -26.84 14.86 -7.97
CA HIS A 489 -25.94 15.49 -7.00
C HIS A 489 -24.50 14.93 -7.01
N ASN A 490 -23.99 14.57 -8.19
CA ASN A 490 -22.64 13.98 -8.36
C ASN A 490 -22.39 12.77 -7.44
N THR A 491 -23.39 11.93 -7.28
CA THR A 491 -23.29 10.71 -6.50
C THR A 491 -22.95 9.55 -7.42
N LEU A 492 -21.90 8.81 -7.08
CA LEU A 492 -21.51 7.56 -7.72
C LEU A 492 -21.71 6.42 -6.72
N LEU A 493 -22.47 5.40 -7.11
CA LEU A 493 -22.60 4.14 -6.40
C LEU A 493 -21.88 3.04 -7.16
N GLY A 494 -21.19 2.16 -6.44
CA GLY A 494 -20.54 0.97 -6.98
C GLY A 494 -20.92 -0.26 -6.17
N VAL A 495 -21.18 -1.36 -6.87
CA VAL A 495 -21.36 -2.71 -6.29
C VAL A 495 -20.46 -3.64 -7.08
N THR A 496 -19.56 -4.34 -6.39
CA THR A 496 -18.65 -5.32 -7.01
C THR A 496 -18.70 -6.63 -6.23
N GLY A 497 -18.99 -7.73 -6.92
CA GLY A 497 -18.86 -9.07 -6.40
C GLY A 497 -17.63 -9.75 -6.99
N PHE A 498 -16.91 -10.53 -6.19
CA PHE A 498 -15.72 -11.25 -6.64
C PHE A 498 -15.62 -12.65 -6.06
N TYR A 499 -14.92 -13.52 -6.80
CA TYR A 499 -14.54 -14.86 -6.37
C TYR A 499 -13.15 -15.19 -6.87
N THR A 500 -12.25 -15.60 -5.97
CA THR A 500 -10.86 -15.91 -6.30
C THR A 500 -10.46 -17.24 -5.69
N VAL A 501 -9.80 -18.10 -6.47
CA VAL A 501 -9.14 -19.33 -6.02
C VAL A 501 -7.65 -19.16 -6.20
N ALA A 502 -6.88 -19.28 -5.12
CA ALA A 502 -5.42 -19.24 -5.11
C ALA A 502 -4.88 -20.62 -4.79
N ASN A 503 -3.98 -21.11 -5.63
CA ASN A 503 -3.37 -22.43 -5.56
C ASN A 503 -1.86 -22.36 -5.42
N ASN A 504 -1.27 -23.39 -4.82
CA ASN A 504 0.17 -23.52 -4.62
C ASN A 504 0.76 -22.38 -3.77
N LEU A 505 -0.03 -21.76 -2.89
CA LEU A 505 0.50 -20.70 -2.04
C LEU A 505 1.64 -21.22 -1.18
N ILE A 506 2.72 -20.46 -1.14
CA ILE A 506 3.91 -20.81 -0.38
C ILE A 506 3.65 -20.54 1.10
N GLN A 507 3.83 -21.56 1.90
CA GLN A 507 3.73 -21.49 3.37
C GLN A 507 4.86 -22.30 4.01
N ASN A 508 5.24 -21.92 5.23
CA ASN A 508 6.16 -22.71 6.01
C ASN A 508 5.45 -23.99 6.52
N ASP A 509 5.92 -25.15 6.04
CA ASP A 509 5.51 -26.43 6.57
C ASP A 509 6.26 -26.70 7.88
N GLN A 510 5.51 -26.96 8.91
CA GLN A 510 6.02 -27.02 10.26
C GLN A 510 6.53 -28.39 10.67
N ALA A 511 6.13 -29.42 9.94
CA ALA A 511 6.70 -30.74 10.12
C ALA A 511 8.16 -30.77 9.66
N THR A 512 8.46 -30.05 8.59
CA THR A 512 9.80 -29.98 8.00
C THR A 512 10.56 -28.70 8.33
N GLY A 513 9.89 -27.65 8.79
CA GLY A 513 10.41 -26.29 8.98
C GLY A 513 10.70 -25.55 7.67
N ARG A 514 10.40 -26.12 6.50
CA ARG A 514 10.70 -25.56 5.18
C ARG A 514 9.46 -24.97 4.49
N ASN A 515 9.70 -24.05 3.59
CA ASN A 515 8.65 -23.52 2.72
C ASN A 515 8.20 -24.61 1.72
N THR A 516 6.87 -24.71 1.52
CA THR A 516 6.24 -25.67 0.60
C THR A 516 5.02 -25.03 -0.08
N ASN A 517 4.64 -25.57 -1.23
CA ASN A 517 3.43 -25.17 -1.97
C ASN A 517 2.24 -26.00 -1.47
N LEU A 518 1.71 -25.70 -0.30
CA LEU A 518 0.68 -26.52 0.34
C LEU A 518 -0.75 -25.96 0.21
N ALA A 519 -0.88 -24.66 0.01
CA ALA A 519 -2.14 -24.00 0.27
C ALA A 519 -3.02 -23.84 -0.97
N GLU A 520 -4.27 -24.23 -0.85
CA GLU A 520 -5.39 -23.67 -1.61
C GLU A 520 -6.18 -22.75 -0.68
N VAL A 521 -6.40 -21.51 -1.09
CA VAL A 521 -7.24 -20.55 -0.37
C VAL A 521 -8.26 -19.98 -1.33
N ARG A 522 -9.51 -19.85 -0.87
CA ARG A 522 -10.61 -19.25 -1.62
C ARG A 522 -11.07 -17.99 -0.95
N PHE A 523 -11.32 -16.98 -1.75
CA PHE A 523 -11.87 -15.70 -1.34
C PHE A 523 -13.13 -15.41 -2.13
N ALA A 524 -14.22 -15.02 -1.45
CA ALA A 524 -15.44 -14.53 -2.08
C ALA A 524 -15.92 -13.29 -1.33
N GLY A 525 -16.45 -12.32 -2.02
CA GLY A 525 -16.90 -11.12 -1.33
C GLY A 525 -17.73 -10.17 -2.19
N VAL A 526 -18.24 -9.16 -1.50
CA VAL A 526 -18.99 -8.05 -2.09
C VAL A 526 -18.44 -6.74 -1.52
N GLU A 527 -18.21 -5.77 -2.39
CA GLU A 527 -17.81 -4.41 -2.05
C GLU A 527 -18.91 -3.44 -2.50
N LEU A 528 -19.33 -2.58 -1.60
CA LEU A 528 -20.25 -1.47 -1.85
C LEU A 528 -19.49 -0.17 -1.65
N THR A 529 -19.63 0.76 -2.59
CA THR A 529 -19.02 2.09 -2.50
C THR A 529 -20.03 3.16 -2.83
N SER A 530 -19.92 4.29 -2.15
CA SER A 530 -20.70 5.50 -2.44
C SER A 530 -19.79 6.71 -2.29
N SER A 531 -19.85 7.61 -3.25
CA SER A 531 -19.16 8.91 -3.18
C SER A 531 -20.09 9.98 -3.68
N THR A 532 -20.24 11.06 -2.91
CA THR A 532 -21.09 12.19 -3.27
C THR A 532 -20.41 13.52 -2.96
N VAL A 533 -20.60 14.51 -3.84
CA VAL A 533 -20.10 15.89 -3.63
C VAL A 533 -21.26 16.86 -3.73
N LEU A 534 -21.70 17.38 -2.59
CA LEU A 534 -22.81 18.31 -2.50
C LEU A 534 -22.33 19.76 -2.50
N ALA A 535 -22.95 20.60 -3.33
CA ALA A 535 -22.69 22.05 -3.42
C ALA A 535 -21.20 22.41 -3.57
N LYS A 536 -20.35 21.50 -4.10
CA LYS A 536 -18.89 21.63 -4.23
C LYS A 536 -18.13 21.85 -2.89
N LYS A 537 -18.80 21.70 -1.76
CA LYS A 537 -18.23 21.97 -0.42
C LYS A 537 -18.26 20.77 0.51
N PHE A 538 -19.20 19.87 0.29
CA PHE A 538 -19.38 18.71 1.16
C PHE A 538 -19.09 17.43 0.36
N LEU A 539 -18.05 16.73 0.73
CA LEU A 539 -17.72 15.40 0.26
C LEU A 539 -18.18 14.38 1.30
N LEU A 540 -18.90 13.36 0.86
CA LEU A 540 -19.25 12.20 1.67
C LEU A 540 -18.87 10.94 0.90
N ARG A 541 -18.10 10.05 1.53
CA ARG A 541 -17.76 8.73 1.01
C ARG A 541 -18.14 7.67 2.03
N ALA A 542 -18.67 6.58 1.56
CA ALA A 542 -18.96 5.41 2.36
C ALA A 542 -18.54 4.14 1.62
N SER A 543 -18.01 3.18 2.33
CA SER A 543 -17.77 1.86 1.77
C SER A 543 -18.12 0.76 2.76
N TYR A 544 -18.49 -0.40 2.21
CA TYR A 544 -18.65 -1.63 2.98
C TYR A 544 -18.08 -2.78 2.15
N ALA A 545 -17.30 -3.63 2.78
CA ALA A 545 -16.78 -4.84 2.18
C ALA A 545 -17.09 -6.04 3.09
N HIS A 546 -17.68 -7.08 2.49
CA HIS A 546 -17.84 -8.39 3.12
C HIS A 546 -16.92 -9.37 2.42
N LEU A 547 -16.10 -10.08 3.19
CA LEU A 547 -15.13 -11.06 2.70
C LEU A 547 -15.32 -12.40 3.40
N TYR A 548 -15.59 -13.42 2.63
CA TYR A 548 -15.50 -14.82 3.05
C TYR A 548 -14.15 -15.39 2.58
N SER A 549 -13.43 -16.06 3.46
CA SER A 549 -12.20 -16.77 3.15
C SER A 549 -12.29 -18.24 3.61
N GLU A 550 -11.81 -19.17 2.77
CA GLU A 550 -11.70 -20.58 3.10
C GLU A 550 -10.23 -20.99 2.96
N ASP A 551 -9.58 -21.34 4.07
CA ASP A 551 -8.19 -21.81 4.10
C ASP A 551 -8.17 -23.33 4.14
N ARG A 552 -7.72 -23.96 3.05
CA ARG A 552 -7.59 -25.42 2.90
C ARG A 552 -6.14 -25.90 3.05
N SER A 553 -5.27 -25.03 3.52
CA SER A 553 -3.84 -25.33 3.63
C SER A 553 -3.53 -26.35 4.71
N ARG A 554 -4.39 -26.48 5.72
CA ARG A 554 -4.17 -27.37 6.87
C ARG A 554 -5.49 -27.80 7.49
N GLU A 555 -5.55 -29.06 7.93
CA GLU A 555 -6.67 -29.56 8.72
C GLU A 555 -6.89 -28.74 10.00
N GLY A 556 -8.13 -28.40 10.31
CA GLY A 556 -8.52 -27.55 11.43
C GLY A 556 -8.42 -26.04 11.18
N ARG A 557 -7.92 -25.60 10.01
CA ARG A 557 -8.06 -24.21 9.55
C ARG A 557 -9.21 -24.10 8.59
N GLU A 558 -10.14 -23.23 8.92
CA GLU A 558 -11.34 -22.99 8.10
C GLU A 558 -11.27 -21.66 7.36
N GLN A 559 -10.62 -20.66 7.97
CA GLN A 559 -10.57 -19.28 7.46
C GLN A 559 -9.13 -18.78 7.48
N GLN A 560 -8.84 -17.85 6.59
CA GLN A 560 -7.57 -17.13 6.62
C GLN A 560 -7.44 -16.34 7.92
N GLN A 561 -6.36 -16.58 8.69
CA GLN A 561 -6.14 -15.87 9.95
C GLN A 561 -5.94 -14.37 9.74
N TYR A 562 -6.29 -13.55 10.73
CA TYR A 562 -6.14 -12.08 10.70
C TYR A 562 -6.75 -11.44 9.45
N THR A 563 -7.88 -11.98 8.99
CA THR A 563 -8.63 -11.47 7.85
C THR A 563 -10.04 -11.14 8.32
N PRO A 564 -10.41 -9.85 8.41
CA PRO A 564 -11.75 -9.47 8.84
C PRO A 564 -12.79 -9.88 7.81
N GLY A 565 -13.92 -10.40 8.28
CA GLY A 565 -15.05 -10.71 7.41
C GLY A 565 -15.79 -9.47 6.95
N ASP A 566 -15.84 -8.44 7.78
CA ASP A 566 -16.58 -7.21 7.52
C ASP A 566 -15.68 -6.00 7.72
N LYS A 567 -15.79 -5.02 6.84
CA LYS A 567 -15.16 -3.72 6.98
C LYS A 567 -16.13 -2.64 6.49
N ALA A 568 -16.30 -1.56 7.26
CA ALA A 568 -17.08 -0.41 6.84
C ALA A 568 -16.29 0.88 7.07
N THR A 569 -16.44 1.84 6.16
CA THR A 569 -15.82 3.16 6.28
C THR A 569 -16.82 4.25 5.97
N LEU A 570 -16.67 5.37 6.63
CA LEU A 570 -17.40 6.60 6.35
C LEU A 570 -16.45 7.77 6.46
N GLU A 571 -16.42 8.62 5.43
CA GLU A 571 -15.60 9.83 5.39
C GLU A 571 -16.49 11.03 5.07
N GLY A 572 -16.31 12.11 5.80
CA GLY A 572 -16.97 13.39 5.56
C GLY A 572 -15.97 14.53 5.57
N LYS A 573 -16.04 15.40 4.56
CA LYS A 573 -15.28 16.65 4.49
C LYS A 573 -16.22 17.82 4.21
N TYR A 574 -16.04 18.92 4.91
CA TYR A 574 -16.78 20.15 4.64
C TYR A 574 -15.83 21.35 4.59
N ASP A 575 -15.89 22.08 3.48
CA ASP A 575 -15.12 23.31 3.26
C ASP A 575 -16.01 24.53 3.46
N PHE A 576 -15.74 25.28 4.55
CA PHE A 576 -16.45 26.52 4.88
C PHE A 576 -15.92 27.70 4.07
N ASP A 577 -16.77 28.71 3.82
CA ASP A 577 -16.39 29.91 3.09
C ASP A 577 -15.33 30.77 3.79
N CYS A 578 -15.16 30.61 5.10
CA CYS A 578 -14.13 31.30 5.90
C CYS A 578 -12.73 30.67 5.83
N GLY A 579 -12.52 29.67 4.97
CA GLY A 579 -11.24 28.98 4.84
C GLY A 579 -11.00 27.90 5.90
N LEU A 580 -12.00 27.62 6.75
CA LEU A 580 -12.00 26.44 7.61
C LEU A 580 -12.38 25.20 6.78
N SER A 581 -11.69 24.08 6.99
CA SER A 581 -12.03 22.77 6.47
C SER A 581 -12.12 21.79 7.63
N SER A 582 -13.17 21.00 7.67
CA SER A 582 -13.34 19.92 8.64
C SER A 582 -13.36 18.58 7.93
N TYR A 583 -12.67 17.59 8.49
CA TYR A 583 -12.65 16.21 8.02
C TYR A 583 -12.93 15.27 9.20
N ALA A 584 -13.76 14.27 8.97
CA ALA A 584 -14.01 13.19 9.92
C ALA A 584 -14.02 11.85 9.17
N SER A 585 -13.49 10.81 9.78
CA SER A 585 -13.59 9.45 9.28
C SER A 585 -13.97 8.47 10.38
N LEU A 586 -14.72 7.44 9.99
CA LEU A 586 -15.04 6.25 10.79
C LEU A 586 -14.54 5.03 10.04
N LEU A 587 -13.79 4.19 10.72
CA LEU A 587 -13.38 2.87 10.27
C LEU A 587 -13.96 1.84 11.25
N TYR A 588 -14.77 0.92 10.76
CA TYR A 588 -15.17 -0.30 11.46
C TYR A 588 -14.48 -1.50 10.83
N VAL A 589 -13.87 -2.34 11.65
CA VAL A 589 -13.26 -3.61 11.25
C VAL A 589 -13.89 -4.72 12.09
N GLY A 590 -14.51 -5.67 11.43
CA GLY A 590 -15.15 -6.82 12.05
C GLY A 590 -14.15 -7.76 12.70
N SER A 591 -14.66 -8.66 13.51
CA SER A 591 -13.82 -9.64 14.21
C SER A 591 -13.03 -10.52 13.24
N GLN A 592 -11.85 -10.93 13.69
CA GLN A 592 -10.89 -11.74 12.94
C GLN A 592 -10.59 -13.02 13.72
N TYR A 593 -10.17 -14.07 13.00
CA TYR A 593 -9.77 -15.31 13.63
C TYR A 593 -8.26 -15.52 13.56
N PHE A 594 -7.71 -16.19 14.56
CA PHE A 594 -6.34 -16.66 14.58
C PHE A 594 -6.28 -18.06 15.20
N TYR A 595 -5.16 -18.74 14.98
CA TYR A 595 -5.01 -20.14 15.33
C TYR A 595 -3.81 -20.35 16.25
N THR A 596 -3.82 -21.46 16.97
CA THR A 596 -2.69 -21.88 17.77
C THR A 596 -1.40 -21.95 16.95
N LYS A 597 -0.28 -21.83 17.63
CA LYS A 597 1.03 -22.09 17.04
C LYS A 597 1.02 -23.42 16.32
N ASN A 598 1.83 -23.50 15.36
CA ASN A 598 1.81 -24.57 14.40
C ASN A 598 2.30 -25.93 14.96
N ASN A 599 3.08 -25.92 16.05
CA ASN A 599 3.47 -27.13 16.80
C ASN A 599 2.43 -27.61 17.82
N VAL A 600 1.29 -26.91 17.93
CA VAL A 600 0.20 -27.28 18.85
C VAL A 600 -0.87 -28.09 18.09
N SER A 601 -1.17 -29.26 18.60
CA SER A 601 -2.22 -30.14 18.07
C SER A 601 -3.19 -30.53 19.19
N PRO A 602 -4.52 -30.53 18.96
CA PRO A 602 -5.20 -30.09 17.72
C PRO A 602 -5.11 -28.59 17.52
N VAL A 603 -5.30 -28.14 16.28
CA VAL A 603 -5.41 -26.71 15.94
C VAL A 603 -6.63 -26.13 16.64
N GLN A 604 -6.41 -25.08 17.45
CA GLN A 604 -7.48 -24.35 18.11
C GLN A 604 -7.66 -22.98 17.43
N LYS A 605 -8.90 -22.50 17.42
CA LYS A 605 -9.30 -21.23 16.81
C LYS A 605 -9.69 -20.24 17.91
N ALA A 606 -9.17 -19.04 17.85
CA ALA A 606 -9.54 -17.93 18.72
C ALA A 606 -9.96 -16.72 17.90
N LYS A 607 -10.55 -15.72 18.55
CA LYS A 607 -11.14 -14.56 17.91
C LYS A 607 -10.52 -13.27 18.46
N LEU A 608 -10.02 -12.40 17.58
CA LEU A 608 -9.81 -10.99 17.87
C LEU A 608 -11.15 -10.24 17.76
N THR A 609 -11.41 -9.35 18.71
CA THR A 609 -12.61 -8.54 18.72
C THR A 609 -12.63 -7.54 17.57
N ASP A 610 -13.83 -7.18 17.13
CA ASP A 610 -14.06 -6.04 16.25
C ASP A 610 -13.69 -4.71 16.93
N TYR A 611 -13.40 -3.69 16.15
CA TYR A 611 -13.08 -2.37 16.64
C TYR A 611 -13.59 -1.27 15.70
N SER A 612 -13.72 -0.05 16.27
CA SER A 612 -14.11 1.14 15.52
C SER A 612 -13.20 2.31 15.84
N LEU A 613 -12.68 2.97 14.82
CA LEU A 613 -11.80 4.13 14.95
C LEU A 613 -12.47 5.36 14.34
N VAL A 614 -12.49 6.46 15.11
CA VAL A 614 -12.93 7.76 14.61
C VAL A 614 -11.75 8.71 14.62
N ASN A 615 -11.51 9.37 13.48
CA ASN A 615 -10.48 10.39 13.34
C ASN A 615 -11.13 11.72 12.97
N LEU A 616 -10.56 12.82 13.48
CA LEU A 616 -11.00 14.19 13.18
C LEU A 616 -9.81 15.05 12.80
N LYS A 617 -10.01 15.96 11.84
CA LYS A 617 -9.04 17.01 11.51
C LYS A 617 -9.74 18.32 11.17
N LEU A 618 -9.23 19.41 11.72
CA LEU A 618 -9.62 20.77 11.39
C LEU A 618 -8.43 21.50 10.78
N SER A 619 -8.67 22.25 9.73
CA SER A 619 -7.62 23.01 9.04
C SER A 619 -8.14 24.41 8.73
N GLN A 620 -7.43 25.44 9.13
CA GLN A 620 -7.78 26.84 8.89
C GLN A 620 -6.76 27.50 7.99
N LYS A 621 -7.19 28.01 6.84
CA LYS A 621 -6.39 28.88 6.00
C LYS A 621 -6.29 30.26 6.62
N VAL A 622 -5.08 30.80 6.70
CA VAL A 622 -4.78 32.12 7.27
C VAL A 622 -3.81 32.86 6.34
N LEU A 623 -3.53 34.13 6.62
CA LEU A 623 -2.59 34.96 5.84
C LEU A 623 -2.90 34.96 4.35
N ASP A 624 -4.14 35.23 3.96
CA ASP A 624 -4.59 35.22 2.56
C ASP A 624 -4.28 33.89 1.83
N ASN A 625 -4.53 32.76 2.51
CA ASN A 625 -4.26 31.40 2.08
C ASN A 625 -2.75 31.02 1.93
N LYS A 626 -1.83 31.89 2.37
CA LYS A 626 -0.39 31.58 2.37
C LYS A 626 0.02 30.64 3.50
N ALA A 627 -0.81 30.48 4.53
CA ALA A 627 -0.57 29.52 5.58
C ALA A 627 -1.84 28.74 5.93
N THR A 628 -1.65 27.51 6.39
CA THR A 628 -2.71 26.66 6.93
C THR A 628 -2.29 26.14 8.29
N ILE A 629 -3.09 26.41 9.31
CA ILE A 629 -2.92 25.83 10.65
C ILE A 629 -3.88 24.65 10.73
N TYR A 630 -3.44 23.53 11.28
CA TYR A 630 -4.31 22.37 11.44
C TYR A 630 -4.11 21.67 12.79
N PHE A 631 -5.17 21.00 13.22
CA PHE A 631 -5.22 20.20 14.43
C PHE A 631 -5.98 18.90 14.12
N GLY A 632 -5.49 17.77 14.61
CA GLY A 632 -6.10 16.48 14.38
C GLY A 632 -6.05 15.57 15.60
N VAL A 633 -6.98 14.61 15.63
CA VAL A 633 -7.06 13.56 16.63
C VAL A 633 -7.33 12.25 15.91
N ASN A 634 -6.45 11.28 16.08
CA ASN A 634 -6.65 9.91 15.64
C ASN A 634 -7.13 9.06 16.82
N ASN A 635 -8.00 8.08 16.53
CA ASN A 635 -8.62 7.22 17.54
C ASN A 635 -9.26 8.08 18.68
N LEU A 636 -10.19 8.95 18.31
CA LEU A 636 -10.82 9.93 19.20
C LEU A 636 -11.37 9.31 20.50
N PHE A 637 -11.93 8.11 20.42
CA PHE A 637 -12.56 7.43 21.55
C PHE A 637 -11.61 6.56 22.36
N ASP A 638 -10.32 6.57 22.02
CA ASP A 638 -9.26 5.81 22.71
C ASP A 638 -9.52 4.31 22.72
N GLU A 639 -10.04 3.77 21.60
CA GLU A 639 -10.30 2.34 21.44
C GLU A 639 -9.03 1.52 21.66
N ASN A 640 -9.14 0.48 22.48
CA ASN A 640 -8.06 -0.47 22.71
C ASN A 640 -8.24 -1.68 21.80
N TYR A 641 -7.38 -1.83 20.80
CA TYR A 641 -7.54 -2.84 19.76
C TYR A 641 -6.21 -3.45 19.34
N GLU A 642 -6.30 -4.61 18.70
CA GLU A 642 -5.19 -5.34 18.10
C GLU A 642 -5.54 -5.74 16.67
N THR A 643 -4.55 -5.78 15.80
CA THR A 643 -4.66 -6.31 14.43
C THR A 643 -3.95 -7.66 14.28
N SER A 644 -3.15 -8.02 15.27
CA SER A 644 -2.52 -9.33 15.48
C SER A 644 -2.48 -9.59 16.98
N TYR A 645 -2.71 -10.83 17.40
CA TYR A 645 -2.77 -11.21 18.81
C TYR A 645 -1.46 -10.91 19.55
N GLY A 646 -1.55 -10.17 20.64
CA GLY A 646 -0.40 -9.73 21.45
C GLY A 646 0.29 -8.46 20.91
N PHE A 647 -0.29 -7.79 19.91
CA PHE A 647 0.27 -6.56 19.33
C PHE A 647 -0.73 -5.40 19.44
N PRO A 648 -0.86 -4.78 20.64
CA PRO A 648 -1.74 -3.64 20.85
C PRO A 648 -1.34 -2.47 19.98
N GLN A 649 -2.34 -1.81 19.42
CA GLN A 649 -2.19 -0.68 18.51
C GLN A 649 -2.31 0.66 19.24
N ALA A 650 -2.06 1.75 18.50
CA ALA A 650 -2.09 3.10 19.04
C ALA A 650 -3.48 3.47 19.62
N GLY A 651 -3.49 3.96 20.84
CA GLY A 651 -4.61 4.64 21.46
C GLY A 651 -4.87 6.01 20.83
N ARG A 652 -5.53 6.92 21.56
CA ARG A 652 -5.78 8.26 21.07
C ARG A 652 -4.47 9.03 20.89
N PHE A 653 -4.33 9.67 19.72
CA PHE A 653 -3.17 10.46 19.34
C PHE A 653 -3.60 11.84 18.85
N ILE A 654 -3.08 12.90 19.49
CA ILE A 654 -3.36 14.29 19.18
C ILE A 654 -2.16 14.90 18.49
N TYR A 655 -2.40 15.67 17.43
CA TYR A 655 -1.35 16.36 16.68
C TYR A 655 -1.81 17.70 16.13
N GLY A 656 -0.85 18.57 15.85
CA GLY A 656 -1.10 19.86 15.21
C GLY A 656 0.10 20.33 14.42
N GLY A 657 -0.15 21.21 13.47
CA GLY A 657 0.92 21.69 12.60
C GLY A 657 0.55 22.94 11.82
N VAL A 658 1.55 23.43 11.10
CA VAL A 658 1.44 24.59 10.21
C VAL A 658 2.10 24.29 8.88
N GLU A 659 1.45 24.72 7.79
CA GLU A 659 1.94 24.66 6.42
C GLU A 659 1.99 26.06 5.84
N PHE A 660 3.13 26.45 5.31
CA PHE A 660 3.33 27.70 4.57
C PHE A 660 3.50 27.43 3.08
N ARG A 661 2.87 28.27 2.25
CA ARG A 661 2.99 28.26 0.79
C ARG A 661 3.69 29.53 0.33
N LEU A 662 4.73 29.36 -0.49
CA LEU A 662 5.59 30.41 -1.02
C LEU A 662 5.27 30.69 -2.48
#